data_882e7eebff06296668dbc1bceb9c4e67
#
_entry.id   882e7eebff06296668dbc1bceb9c4e67
#
_cell.length_a   1.000
_cell.length_b   1.000
_cell.length_c   1.000
_cell.angle_alpha   90.00
_cell.angle_beta   90.00
_cell.angle_gamma   90.00
#
_symmetry.space_group_name_H-M   'P 1'
#
loop_
_entity.id
_entity.type
_entity.pdbx_description
1 polymer ?
#
loop_
_entity_poly.entity_id
_entity_poly.type
_entity_poly.pdbx_seq_one_letter_code
_entity_poly.pdbx_strand_id
1 'polypeptide(L)'
;MEFKISIDKLLANLASALLALLLLPAAARADNAAFDLAGPRIDMKVTRAGKPLPISEVPNLQPGDRLWIHPDFPEDQSARYLLIVAFLRGSTNPPPENWFTRVETWKKQVREEGFVVTVPQDAQEALLFLAPETSGDFSTLRSAVRDKPGVFVRASQDLTQASLDRTRLDKYLSDVREISDVDPKALHDRSILLARTLGIRLDPQCFERPPEQQASCLTQNTGNLVLDDGHSQSMVAALASGPNSDLIGAVSATPLAGAGFYSAYVGAIVDLARVMGNLRTASFQYIPALVSPKKEQMNLKLNNPPSFRKPMSVIVIGLPAVEASQLPPLRTADAKQLYCLQKSPLVLPVEGAPLVFSSDIAHNFILRIQGKSGSAQDLAARPDAASGGFVVDTHAADPAKLDAEVTGTLRGSWGFEQFDGPNFHLRTSHFAHWSIPTADESALIVGREDVLHLQGPGAVCVDDLSVQDAQGRDVMTTWKFAKPDELEIKVALKDQAAGPMKLKVHQFALGHADEMQVQAYSEAAHLEDFVINAGDPRGILKGSRLDEVEHLEVKGARFVPAKLTRANDQDELRLAASDANLPALQPKEHLVTRVALKDGRVLELPTTVEDPRPKVTLVGKNIRPGSTPTAISLRSQEELPLDGQISFLLKTEIPNKFPHSEKIEIATVDESFSALLTFVDGSLVLRDSEDLVATLEPMKAFGPSAFGPLQFRPVDPDGGKGDWQPLAVLVRLPLLKEIRCSVSPDKPCQLSGANLYLIDSIASDPQFTHTVPVPTDFLGATLSVPHPGESGLYLKLRDDPSTVSTATLPVSPED
;
A
#
# COMPACT_ATOMS: atom_id res chain seq x y z
N MET A 1 -55.76 47.32 -31.12
CA MET A 1 -54.65 47.20 -32.12
C MET A 1 -53.29 47.52 -31.50
N GLU A 2 -53.25 48.17 -30.34
CA GLU A 2 -51.98 48.59 -29.66
C GLU A 2 -51.28 47.48 -28.84
N PHE A 3 -51.97 46.45 -28.44
CA PHE A 3 -51.42 45.36 -27.64
C PHE A 3 -50.56 44.38 -28.45
N LYS A 4 -50.71 44.28 -29.79
CA LYS A 4 -49.95 43.39 -30.66
C LYS A 4 -48.55 43.90 -31.01
N ILE A 5 -48.38 45.21 -31.03
CA ILE A 5 -47.12 45.89 -31.36
C ILE A 5 -46.12 45.81 -30.19
N SER A 6 -46.59 45.71 -28.96
CA SER A 6 -45.72 45.60 -27.77
C SER A 6 -45.11 44.20 -27.63
N ILE A 7 -45.82 43.13 -28.04
CA ILE A 7 -45.37 41.73 -27.95
C ILE A 7 -44.26 41.45 -29.01
N ASP A 8 -44.44 42.01 -30.21
CA ASP A 8 -43.42 41.81 -31.29
C ASP A 8 -42.10 42.52 -30.98
N LYS A 9 -42.15 43.70 -30.32
CA LYS A 9 -40.93 44.37 -29.79
C LYS A 9 -40.29 43.63 -28.65
N LEU A 10 -41.05 42.97 -27.79
CA LEU A 10 -40.53 42.16 -26.67
C LEU A 10 -39.88 40.87 -27.21
N LEU A 11 -40.54 40.22 -28.19
CA LEU A 11 -39.99 39.02 -28.85
C LEU A 11 -38.73 39.33 -29.67
N ALA A 12 -38.68 40.48 -30.36
CA ALA A 12 -37.51 40.91 -31.13
C ALA A 12 -36.32 41.25 -30.20
N ASN A 13 -36.57 41.86 -29.05
CA ASN A 13 -35.54 42.14 -28.04
C ASN A 13 -35.07 40.86 -27.33
N LEU A 14 -35.97 39.92 -27.07
CA LEU A 14 -35.59 38.59 -26.54
C LEU A 14 -34.79 37.78 -27.56
N ALA A 15 -35.14 37.80 -28.83
CA ALA A 15 -34.40 37.13 -29.91
C ALA A 15 -33.00 37.75 -30.11
N SER A 16 -32.90 39.08 -29.99
CA SER A 16 -31.62 39.82 -30.09
C SER A 16 -30.75 39.56 -28.86
N ALA A 17 -31.32 39.44 -27.66
CA ALA A 17 -30.59 39.06 -26.45
C ALA A 17 -30.11 37.59 -26.48
N LEU A 18 -30.94 36.69 -27.03
CA LEU A 18 -30.57 35.27 -27.23
C LEU A 18 -29.45 35.13 -28.28
N LEU A 19 -29.52 35.90 -29.37
CA LEU A 19 -28.49 35.91 -30.41
C LEU A 19 -27.18 36.53 -29.92
N ALA A 20 -27.24 37.53 -29.07
CA ALA A 20 -26.06 38.12 -28.39
C ALA A 20 -25.45 37.14 -27.34
N LEU A 21 -26.26 36.31 -26.71
CA LEU A 21 -25.78 35.25 -25.80
C LEU A 21 -25.12 34.09 -26.58
N LEU A 22 -25.54 33.82 -27.80
CA LEU A 22 -24.94 32.82 -28.69
C LEU A 22 -23.66 33.32 -29.40
N LEU A 23 -23.46 34.65 -29.45
CA LEU A 23 -22.25 35.29 -30.00
C LEU A 23 -21.22 35.67 -28.94
N LEU A 24 -21.46 35.38 -27.67
CA LEU A 24 -20.39 35.35 -26.68
C LEU A 24 -19.42 34.27 -27.17
N PRO A 25 -18.16 34.65 -27.52
CA PRO A 25 -17.16 33.65 -27.78
C PRO A 25 -17.17 32.80 -26.51
N ALA A 26 -17.52 31.52 -26.64
CA ALA A 26 -17.12 30.55 -25.65
C ALA A 26 -15.63 30.84 -25.45
N ALA A 27 -15.29 31.53 -24.38
CA ALA A 27 -13.91 31.58 -23.93
C ALA A 27 -13.57 30.11 -23.81
N ALA A 28 -12.99 29.55 -24.87
CA ALA A 28 -12.33 28.29 -24.84
C ALA A 28 -11.37 28.46 -23.68
N ARG A 29 -11.76 27.95 -22.51
CA ARG A 29 -10.81 27.64 -21.46
C ARG A 29 -9.88 26.69 -22.18
N ALA A 30 -8.73 27.22 -22.61
CA ALA A 30 -7.63 26.37 -22.96
C ALA A 30 -7.39 25.55 -21.70
N ASP A 31 -7.92 24.33 -21.67
CA ASP A 31 -7.39 23.31 -20.78
C ASP A 31 -5.90 23.37 -20.98
N ASN A 32 -5.15 23.67 -19.90
CA ASN A 32 -3.70 23.70 -19.95
C ASN A 32 -3.28 22.31 -20.42
N ALA A 33 -2.89 22.22 -21.68
CA ALA A 33 -2.48 20.97 -22.30
C ALA A 33 -1.35 20.39 -21.46
N ALA A 34 -1.51 19.17 -21.00
CA ALA A 34 -0.65 18.50 -20.03
C ALA A 34 0.69 18.09 -20.65
N PHE A 35 1.51 19.03 -21.10
CA PHE A 35 2.83 18.81 -21.73
C PHE A 35 2.84 17.70 -22.81
N ASP A 36 1.83 17.69 -23.69
CA ASP A 36 1.68 16.67 -24.74
C ASP A 36 2.11 17.15 -26.12
N LEU A 37 2.37 18.46 -26.27
CA LEU A 37 2.84 19.02 -27.54
C LEU A 37 4.30 18.61 -27.79
N ALA A 38 4.55 17.98 -28.93
CA ALA A 38 5.92 17.67 -29.33
C ALA A 38 6.72 18.97 -29.63
N GLY A 39 7.82 19.13 -28.95
CA GLY A 39 8.79 20.18 -29.18
C GLY A 39 9.92 19.76 -30.11
N PRO A 40 10.91 20.66 -30.33
CA PRO A 40 12.13 20.35 -31.09
C PRO A 40 12.92 19.17 -30.49
N ARG A 41 13.71 18.49 -31.32
CA ARG A 41 14.61 17.41 -30.88
C ARG A 41 16.02 17.95 -30.75
N ILE A 42 16.70 17.45 -29.72
CA ILE A 42 18.11 17.78 -29.45
C ILE A 42 18.82 16.49 -29.08
N ASP A 43 19.89 16.16 -29.78
CA ASP A 43 20.76 15.06 -29.41
C ASP A 43 21.81 15.53 -28.42
N MET A 44 22.05 14.77 -27.38
CA MET A 44 23.03 15.11 -26.34
C MET A 44 23.76 13.88 -25.79
N LYS A 45 25.08 14.05 -25.66
CA LYS A 45 25.98 13.08 -24.99
C LYS A 45 26.81 13.82 -23.95
N VAL A 46 27.08 13.12 -22.87
CA VAL A 46 27.99 13.59 -21.82
C VAL A 46 29.25 12.74 -21.84
N THR A 47 30.39 13.37 -21.86
CA THR A 47 31.70 12.69 -21.78
C THR A 47 32.36 13.04 -20.47
N ARG A 48 32.62 12.02 -19.62
CA ARG A 48 33.30 12.11 -18.33
C ARG A 48 34.55 11.23 -18.36
N ALA A 49 35.71 11.80 -18.05
CA ALA A 49 36.99 11.05 -18.07
C ALA A 49 37.22 10.25 -19.36
N GLY A 50 36.81 10.80 -20.51
CA GLY A 50 36.98 10.19 -21.83
C GLY A 50 35.93 9.12 -22.20
N LYS A 51 35.00 8.79 -21.33
CA LYS A 51 33.90 7.87 -21.60
C LYS A 51 32.66 8.65 -21.99
N PRO A 52 32.05 8.43 -23.16
CA PRO A 52 30.78 9.06 -23.52
C PRO A 52 29.61 8.22 -23.04
N LEU A 53 28.55 8.85 -22.53
CA LEU A 53 27.23 8.27 -22.29
C LEU A 53 26.13 9.12 -22.96
N PRO A 54 25.06 8.52 -23.43
CA PRO A 54 23.86 9.26 -23.86
C PRO A 54 23.23 9.97 -22.67
N ILE A 55 22.54 11.08 -22.94
CA ILE A 55 21.92 11.89 -21.88
C ILE A 55 20.88 11.11 -21.05
N SER A 56 20.22 10.12 -21.64
CA SER A 56 19.24 9.28 -20.95
C SER A 56 19.85 8.44 -19.82
N GLU A 57 21.14 8.21 -19.85
CA GLU A 57 21.89 7.43 -18.87
C GLU A 57 22.61 8.29 -17.81
N VAL A 58 22.45 9.62 -17.86
CA VAL A 58 23.22 10.56 -17.00
C VAL A 58 22.32 11.15 -15.92
N PRO A 59 22.47 10.73 -14.65
CA PRO A 59 21.65 11.25 -13.54
C PRO A 59 22.06 12.65 -13.10
N ASN A 60 23.35 12.97 -13.19
CA ASN A 60 23.95 14.23 -12.74
C ASN A 60 25.15 14.61 -13.59
N LEU A 61 25.40 15.89 -13.74
CA LEU A 61 26.61 16.41 -14.32
C LEU A 61 27.68 16.60 -13.23
N GLN A 62 28.95 16.65 -13.64
CA GLN A 62 30.06 17.00 -12.77
C GLN A 62 30.93 18.09 -13.43
N PRO A 63 31.60 18.90 -12.62
CA PRO A 63 32.59 19.86 -13.16
C PRO A 63 33.62 19.18 -14.05
N GLY A 64 33.85 19.73 -15.24
CA GLY A 64 34.74 19.16 -16.25
C GLY A 64 34.08 18.22 -17.25
N ASP A 65 32.82 17.81 -17.05
CA ASP A 65 32.07 17.05 -18.06
C ASP A 65 31.97 17.82 -19.35
N ARG A 66 32.05 17.12 -20.49
CA ARG A 66 31.89 17.68 -21.81
C ARG A 66 30.55 17.28 -22.38
N LEU A 67 29.69 18.25 -22.59
CA LEU A 67 28.38 18.12 -23.21
C LEU A 67 28.49 18.29 -24.70
N TRP A 68 28.36 17.22 -25.49
CA TRP A 68 28.14 17.33 -26.93
C TRP A 68 26.64 17.51 -27.18
N ILE A 69 26.29 18.57 -27.91
CA ILE A 69 24.90 18.94 -28.17
C ILE A 69 24.74 19.13 -29.67
N HIS A 70 23.73 18.46 -30.23
CA HIS A 70 23.43 18.54 -31.64
C HIS A 70 21.93 18.82 -31.83
N PRO A 71 21.55 20.01 -32.32
CA PRO A 71 20.15 20.33 -32.60
C PRO A 71 19.72 19.63 -33.91
N ASP A 72 18.73 18.72 -33.79
CA ASP A 72 18.13 18.01 -34.95
C ASP A 72 17.00 18.85 -35.55
N PHE A 73 17.39 19.88 -36.35
CA PHE A 73 16.43 20.78 -36.97
C PHE A 73 16.48 20.69 -38.50
N PRO A 74 15.32 20.76 -39.19
CA PRO A 74 15.26 20.70 -40.65
C PRO A 74 16.01 21.87 -41.30
N GLU A 75 16.51 21.66 -42.51
CA GLU A 75 17.27 22.72 -43.24
C GLU A 75 16.43 23.92 -43.65
N ASP A 76 15.13 23.69 -43.89
CA ASP A 76 14.15 24.68 -44.37
C ASP A 76 13.37 25.35 -43.23
N GLN A 77 14.00 25.52 -42.04
CA GLN A 77 13.34 26.16 -40.90
C GLN A 77 12.84 27.56 -41.28
N SER A 78 11.54 27.77 -41.11
CA SER A 78 10.90 29.08 -41.21
C SER A 78 11.30 30.02 -40.05
N ALA A 79 11.83 29.50 -38.96
CA ALA A 79 12.33 30.25 -37.81
C ALA A 79 13.72 29.74 -37.39
N ARG A 80 14.65 30.67 -37.24
CA ARG A 80 16.00 30.41 -36.74
C ARG A 80 15.99 30.46 -35.21
N TYR A 81 16.59 29.45 -34.59
CA TYR A 81 16.73 29.36 -33.14
C TYR A 81 18.18 29.60 -32.69
N LEU A 82 18.32 30.37 -31.65
CA LEU A 82 19.54 30.42 -30.84
C LEU A 82 19.41 29.35 -29.76
N LEU A 83 20.41 28.48 -29.65
CA LEU A 83 20.55 27.56 -28.54
C LEU A 83 21.55 28.19 -27.57
N ILE A 84 21.16 28.30 -26.30
CA ILE A 84 21.97 28.91 -25.26
C ILE A 84 22.11 27.95 -24.11
N VAL A 85 23.34 27.54 -23.81
CA VAL A 85 23.64 26.77 -22.60
C VAL A 85 24.04 27.74 -21.51
N ALA A 86 23.39 27.66 -20.37
CA ALA A 86 23.68 28.50 -19.21
C ALA A 86 23.94 27.61 -17.98
N PHE A 87 25.06 27.81 -17.33
CA PHE A 87 25.35 27.24 -16.03
C PHE A 87 25.04 28.24 -14.91
N LEU A 88 24.55 27.75 -13.78
CA LEU A 88 24.13 28.60 -12.66
C LEU A 88 24.94 28.24 -11.40
N ARG A 89 25.13 29.26 -10.56
CA ARG A 89 25.93 29.19 -9.32
C ARG A 89 25.07 29.52 -8.11
N GLY A 90 24.19 28.61 -7.76
CA GLY A 90 23.29 28.83 -6.65
C GLY A 90 22.21 29.89 -6.85
N SER A 91 21.39 30.10 -5.84
CA SER A 91 20.21 30.97 -5.93
C SER A 91 20.47 32.47 -5.74
N THR A 92 21.58 32.84 -5.15
CA THR A 92 21.91 34.24 -4.77
C THR A 92 23.03 34.84 -5.57
N ASN A 93 23.90 34.02 -6.17
CA ASN A 93 25.09 34.49 -6.87
C ASN A 93 24.85 34.52 -8.39
N PRO A 94 24.94 35.67 -9.04
CA PRO A 94 24.82 35.75 -10.47
C PRO A 94 25.92 34.94 -11.17
N PRO A 95 25.56 34.10 -12.17
CA PRO A 95 26.56 33.33 -12.91
C PRO A 95 27.49 34.25 -13.68
N PRO A 96 28.78 33.88 -13.85
CA PRO A 96 29.73 34.62 -14.69
C PRO A 96 29.24 34.73 -16.14
N GLU A 97 29.59 35.76 -16.84
CA GLU A 97 29.16 35.97 -18.23
C GLU A 97 29.65 34.87 -19.19
N ASN A 98 30.82 34.34 -18.98
CA ASN A 98 31.42 33.27 -19.78
C ASN A 98 30.78 31.90 -19.55
N TRP A 99 29.82 31.78 -18.61
CA TRP A 99 29.04 30.57 -18.39
C TRP A 99 27.81 30.44 -19.30
N PHE A 100 27.62 31.45 -20.18
CA PHE A 100 26.60 31.46 -21.21
C PHE A 100 27.20 31.18 -22.57
N THR A 101 26.94 30.01 -23.12
CA THR A 101 27.38 29.64 -24.46
C THR A 101 26.24 29.84 -25.44
N ARG A 102 26.44 30.79 -26.39
CA ARG A 102 25.48 31.05 -27.45
C ARG A 102 25.84 30.26 -28.70
N VAL A 103 24.90 29.54 -29.27
CA VAL A 103 25.08 28.72 -30.47
C VAL A 103 24.00 29.03 -31.50
N GLU A 104 24.43 29.31 -32.72
CA GLU A 104 23.55 29.58 -33.86
C GLU A 104 23.24 28.28 -34.59
N THR A 105 22.03 27.73 -34.41
CA THR A 105 21.67 26.39 -34.90
C THR A 105 21.62 26.27 -36.42
N TRP A 106 21.55 27.40 -37.14
CA TRP A 106 21.55 27.47 -38.62
C TRP A 106 22.95 27.39 -39.24
N LYS A 107 24.01 27.47 -38.44
CA LYS A 107 25.37 27.29 -38.96
C LYS A 107 25.60 25.88 -39.42
N LYS A 108 26.15 25.69 -40.61
CA LYS A 108 26.41 24.39 -41.22
C LYS A 108 27.19 23.47 -40.28
N GLN A 109 28.26 23.94 -39.69
CA GLN A 109 29.08 23.16 -38.75
C GLN A 109 28.28 22.67 -37.55
N VAL A 110 27.43 23.52 -36.98
CA VAL A 110 26.58 23.13 -35.81
C VAL A 110 25.56 22.07 -36.19
N ARG A 111 24.96 22.15 -37.37
CA ARG A 111 24.00 21.18 -37.89
C ARG A 111 24.64 19.84 -38.23
N GLU A 112 25.88 19.82 -38.71
CA GLU A 112 26.55 18.57 -39.12
C GLU A 112 27.34 17.92 -38.01
N GLU A 113 28.01 18.69 -37.14
CA GLU A 113 28.95 18.21 -36.15
C GLU A 113 28.46 18.39 -34.70
N GLY A 114 27.44 19.25 -34.48
CA GLY A 114 27.05 19.69 -33.14
C GLY A 114 28.10 20.67 -32.56
N PHE A 115 28.06 20.84 -31.25
CA PHE A 115 29.05 21.63 -30.51
C PHE A 115 29.29 21.02 -29.12
N VAL A 116 30.41 21.42 -28.50
CA VAL A 116 30.80 20.90 -27.19
C VAL A 116 30.89 22.06 -26.20
N VAL A 117 30.29 21.85 -25.00
CA VAL A 117 30.41 22.77 -23.86
C VAL A 117 30.96 22.01 -22.66
N THR A 118 31.84 22.66 -21.91
CA THR A 118 32.41 22.04 -20.69
C THR A 118 31.73 22.64 -19.45
N VAL A 119 31.35 21.77 -18.52
CA VAL A 119 30.74 22.15 -17.24
C VAL A 119 31.76 22.91 -16.37
N PRO A 120 31.47 24.14 -15.92
CA PRO A 120 32.36 24.90 -15.06
C PRO A 120 32.54 24.30 -13.66
N GLN A 121 33.65 24.61 -12.98
CA GLN A 121 34.02 24.05 -11.68
C GLN A 121 33.02 24.37 -10.56
N ASP A 122 32.44 25.56 -10.54
CA ASP A 122 31.52 25.98 -9.47
C ASP A 122 30.04 25.95 -9.91
N ALA A 123 29.72 25.33 -11.04
CA ALA A 123 28.35 25.19 -11.49
C ALA A 123 27.55 24.23 -10.58
N GLN A 124 26.31 24.56 -10.33
CA GLN A 124 25.39 23.74 -9.55
C GLN A 124 24.18 23.29 -10.38
N GLU A 125 23.77 24.09 -11.34
CA GLU A 125 22.67 23.81 -12.25
C GLU A 125 23.04 24.11 -13.68
N ALA A 126 22.34 23.48 -14.60
CA ALA A 126 22.50 23.68 -16.03
C ALA A 126 21.12 23.84 -16.70
N LEU A 127 20.99 24.85 -17.55
CA LEU A 127 19.79 25.10 -18.31
C LEU A 127 20.14 25.23 -19.80
N LEU A 128 19.22 24.78 -20.62
CA LEU A 128 19.25 24.96 -22.05
C LEU A 128 18.08 25.84 -22.48
N PHE A 129 18.35 26.90 -23.21
CA PHE A 129 17.34 27.78 -23.79
C PHE A 129 17.33 27.65 -25.31
N LEU A 130 16.12 27.54 -25.86
CA LEU A 130 15.86 27.72 -27.28
C LEU A 130 15.11 29.04 -27.49
N ALA A 131 15.77 30.02 -28.01
CA ALA A 131 15.22 31.36 -28.28
C ALA A 131 15.18 31.65 -29.79
N PRO A 132 14.14 32.32 -30.32
CA PRO A 132 14.11 32.77 -31.69
C PRO A 132 15.27 33.75 -31.97
N GLU A 133 15.85 33.70 -33.17
CA GLU A 133 16.85 34.65 -33.59
C GLU A 133 16.26 36.05 -33.65
N THR A 134 16.76 36.97 -32.84
CA THR A 134 16.47 38.40 -32.93
C THR A 134 17.75 39.17 -32.66
N SER A 135 18.05 40.18 -33.47
CA SER A 135 19.25 40.98 -33.33
C SER A 135 19.23 41.75 -31.98
N GLY A 136 20.06 41.35 -31.02
CA GLY A 136 20.29 42.04 -29.75
C GLY A 136 19.74 41.36 -28.50
N ASP A 137 18.97 40.27 -28.60
CA ASP A 137 18.21 39.72 -27.46
C ASP A 137 18.99 38.73 -26.58
N PHE A 138 20.16 38.22 -26.98
CA PHE A 138 21.00 37.38 -26.13
C PHE A 138 21.43 38.08 -24.84
N SER A 139 21.82 39.38 -24.95
CA SER A 139 22.20 40.17 -23.77
C SER A 139 21.04 40.34 -22.80
N THR A 140 19.82 40.50 -23.30
CA THR A 140 18.60 40.61 -22.48
C THR A 140 18.29 39.31 -21.74
N LEU A 141 18.37 38.19 -22.42
CA LEU A 141 18.18 36.86 -21.78
C LEU A 141 19.26 36.57 -20.72
N ARG A 142 20.54 36.82 -21.05
CA ARG A 142 21.66 36.68 -20.12
C ARG A 142 21.49 37.57 -18.88
N SER A 143 21.11 38.84 -19.07
CA SER A 143 20.81 39.75 -17.96
C SER A 143 19.64 39.27 -17.10
N ALA A 144 18.55 38.82 -17.71
CA ALA A 144 17.41 38.30 -16.97
C ALA A 144 17.78 37.09 -16.05
N VAL A 145 18.62 36.18 -16.55
CA VAL A 145 19.11 35.05 -15.77
C VAL A 145 20.05 35.49 -14.64
N ARG A 146 20.95 36.47 -14.94
CA ARG A 146 21.92 36.99 -13.97
C ARG A 146 21.25 37.85 -12.88
N ASP A 147 20.19 38.57 -13.23
CA ASP A 147 19.46 39.43 -12.28
C ASP A 147 18.57 38.62 -11.31
N LYS A 148 18.11 37.45 -11.73
CA LYS A 148 17.22 36.58 -10.93
C LYS A 148 17.68 35.11 -10.91
N PRO A 149 18.93 34.79 -10.51
CA PRO A 149 19.49 33.47 -10.64
C PRO A 149 18.67 32.42 -9.84
N GLY A 150 18.17 32.77 -8.67
CA GLY A 150 17.38 31.84 -7.82
C GLY A 150 16.10 31.35 -8.46
N VAL A 151 15.47 32.15 -9.34
CA VAL A 151 14.29 31.70 -10.08
C VAL A 151 14.64 30.62 -11.10
N PHE A 152 15.75 30.81 -11.81
CA PHE A 152 16.20 29.86 -12.82
C PHE A 152 16.82 28.61 -12.25
N VAL A 153 17.49 28.69 -11.09
CA VAL A 153 17.96 27.51 -10.32
C VAL A 153 16.76 26.65 -9.93
N ARG A 154 15.74 27.25 -9.33
CA ARG A 154 14.52 26.53 -8.95
C ARG A 154 13.83 25.93 -10.19
N ALA A 155 13.71 26.71 -11.26
CA ALA A 155 13.11 26.23 -12.50
C ALA A 155 13.88 25.03 -13.10
N SER A 156 15.22 25.01 -13.02
CA SER A 156 16.04 23.87 -13.43
C SER A 156 15.69 22.62 -12.64
N GLN A 157 15.69 22.72 -11.32
CA GLN A 157 15.38 21.62 -10.41
C GLN A 157 13.96 21.06 -10.64
N ASP A 158 12.98 21.96 -10.68
CA ASP A 158 11.58 21.58 -10.88
C ASP A 158 11.35 20.94 -12.27
N LEU A 159 11.99 21.44 -13.32
CA LEU A 159 11.89 20.87 -14.67
C LEU A 159 12.52 19.48 -14.77
N THR A 160 13.68 19.31 -14.16
CA THR A 160 14.37 18.00 -14.12
C THR A 160 13.53 16.99 -13.34
N GLN A 161 13.06 17.35 -12.15
CA GLN A 161 12.21 16.47 -11.35
C GLN A 161 10.90 16.13 -12.09
N ALA A 162 10.22 17.13 -12.63
CA ALA A 162 8.98 16.90 -13.38
C ALA A 162 9.18 16.02 -14.62
N SER A 163 10.35 16.09 -15.28
CA SER A 163 10.70 15.22 -16.40
C SER A 163 10.86 13.77 -15.96
N LEU A 164 11.54 13.54 -14.83
CA LEU A 164 11.70 12.21 -14.24
C LEU A 164 10.34 11.61 -13.79
N ASP A 165 9.51 12.43 -13.16
CA ASP A 165 8.17 12.01 -12.73
C ASP A 165 7.28 11.69 -13.92
N ARG A 166 7.36 12.47 -14.99
CA ARG A 166 6.65 12.16 -16.23
C ARG A 166 7.11 10.85 -16.85
N THR A 167 8.39 10.55 -16.82
CA THR A 167 8.93 9.28 -17.31
C THR A 167 8.37 8.09 -16.54
N ARG A 168 8.22 8.21 -15.21
CA ARG A 168 7.58 7.20 -14.36
C ARG A 168 6.12 6.96 -14.74
N LEU A 169 5.36 8.05 -14.94
CA LEU A 169 3.95 7.97 -15.36
C LEU A 169 3.80 7.37 -16.75
N ASP A 170 4.62 7.81 -17.71
CA ASP A 170 4.58 7.28 -19.08
C ASP A 170 4.90 5.77 -19.11
N LYS A 171 5.87 5.32 -18.29
CA LYS A 171 6.18 3.90 -18.11
C LYS A 171 4.99 3.14 -17.55
N TYR A 172 4.38 3.65 -16.48
CA TYR A 172 3.19 3.04 -15.88
C TYR A 172 2.05 2.89 -16.89
N LEU A 173 1.72 3.96 -17.61
CA LEU A 173 0.63 3.94 -18.60
C LEU A 173 0.91 2.99 -19.77
N SER A 174 2.15 2.90 -20.19
CA SER A 174 2.59 1.95 -21.23
C SER A 174 2.43 0.50 -20.77
N ASP A 175 2.93 0.20 -19.57
CA ASP A 175 2.94 -1.17 -19.05
C ASP A 175 1.54 -1.68 -18.70
N VAL A 176 0.66 -0.82 -18.15
CA VAL A 176 -0.75 -1.19 -17.91
C VAL A 176 -1.44 -1.57 -19.22
N ARG A 177 -1.21 -0.83 -20.29
CA ARG A 177 -1.76 -1.17 -21.63
C ARG A 177 -1.20 -2.51 -22.13
N GLU A 178 0.11 -2.68 -22.04
CA GLU A 178 0.76 -3.93 -22.45
C GLU A 178 0.24 -5.15 -21.68
N ILE A 179 0.11 -5.03 -20.34
CA ILE A 179 -0.47 -6.09 -19.50
C ILE A 179 -1.91 -6.40 -19.92
N SER A 180 -2.71 -5.35 -20.14
CA SER A 180 -4.11 -5.52 -20.56
C SER A 180 -4.24 -6.21 -21.92
N ASP A 181 -3.32 -5.93 -22.85
CA ASP A 181 -3.35 -6.50 -24.21
C ASP A 181 -2.83 -7.94 -24.24
N VAL A 182 -1.84 -8.27 -23.42
CA VAL A 182 -1.15 -9.58 -23.43
C VAL A 182 -1.80 -10.57 -22.46
N ASP A 183 -2.08 -10.15 -21.22
CA ASP A 183 -2.65 -10.99 -20.16
C ASP A 183 -3.65 -10.22 -19.30
N PRO A 184 -4.89 -10.04 -19.78
CA PRO A 184 -5.93 -9.31 -19.06
C PRO A 184 -6.26 -9.87 -17.66
N LYS A 185 -6.03 -11.18 -17.44
CA LYS A 185 -6.31 -11.83 -16.15
C LYS A 185 -5.30 -11.44 -15.06
N ALA A 186 -4.06 -11.17 -15.46
CA ALA A 186 -3.01 -10.73 -14.56
C ALA A 186 -3.03 -9.22 -14.30
N LEU A 187 -3.94 -8.46 -14.92
CA LEU A 187 -3.99 -7.00 -14.84
C LEU A 187 -4.07 -6.51 -13.39
N HIS A 188 -4.91 -7.11 -12.56
CA HIS A 188 -5.05 -6.74 -11.16
C HIS A 188 -3.72 -6.84 -10.40
N ASP A 189 -3.15 -8.04 -10.35
CA ASP A 189 -1.97 -8.30 -9.53
C ASP A 189 -0.73 -7.59 -10.05
N ARG A 190 -0.53 -7.60 -11.38
CA ARG A 190 0.62 -6.92 -12.00
C ARG A 190 0.53 -5.40 -11.91
N SER A 191 -0.67 -4.80 -11.98
CA SER A 191 -0.82 -3.35 -11.83
C SER A 191 -0.49 -2.89 -10.41
N ILE A 192 -0.80 -3.68 -9.38
CA ILE A 192 -0.42 -3.39 -8.00
C ILE A 192 1.10 -3.43 -7.84
N LEU A 193 1.76 -4.47 -8.38
CA LEU A 193 3.22 -4.56 -8.34
C LEU A 193 3.88 -3.42 -9.11
N LEU A 194 3.40 -3.14 -10.32
CA LEU A 194 3.87 -2.05 -11.17
C LEU A 194 3.78 -0.69 -10.47
N ALA A 195 2.63 -0.38 -9.88
CA ALA A 195 2.40 0.86 -9.18
C ALA A 195 3.33 1.01 -7.96
N ARG A 196 3.47 -0.06 -7.16
CA ARG A 196 4.40 -0.09 -6.02
C ARG A 196 5.85 0.15 -6.46
N THR A 197 6.29 -0.54 -7.52
CA THR A 197 7.67 -0.44 -8.06
C THR A 197 7.97 0.95 -8.59
N LEU A 198 7.00 1.58 -9.25
CA LEU A 198 7.13 2.94 -9.77
C LEU A 198 6.77 4.03 -8.76
N GLY A 199 6.37 3.68 -7.52
CA GLY A 199 5.96 4.63 -6.49
C GLY A 199 4.72 5.43 -6.91
N ILE A 200 3.68 4.75 -7.40
CA ILE A 200 2.42 5.35 -7.86
C ILE A 200 1.28 4.81 -7.01
N ARG A 201 0.40 5.69 -6.52
CA ARG A 201 -0.83 5.29 -5.84
C ARG A 201 -1.91 4.96 -6.87
N LEU A 202 -2.49 3.77 -6.73
CA LEU A 202 -3.61 3.33 -7.53
C LEU A 202 -4.94 3.80 -6.93
N ASP A 203 -5.93 3.96 -7.82
CA ASP A 203 -7.32 4.05 -7.41
C ASP A 203 -7.91 2.62 -7.31
N PRO A 204 -8.20 2.12 -6.09
CA PRO A 204 -8.69 0.77 -5.91
C PRO A 204 -10.08 0.56 -6.55
N GLN A 205 -10.87 1.62 -6.72
CA GLN A 205 -12.20 1.54 -7.37
C GLN A 205 -12.12 1.08 -8.84
N CYS A 206 -10.96 1.21 -9.48
CA CYS A 206 -10.78 0.72 -10.84
C CYS A 206 -10.90 -0.80 -10.92
N PHE A 207 -10.55 -1.53 -9.88
CA PHE A 207 -10.64 -3.00 -9.83
C PHE A 207 -12.05 -3.53 -9.52
N GLU A 208 -12.94 -2.67 -9.03
CA GLU A 208 -14.36 -3.00 -8.84
C GLU A 208 -15.15 -2.97 -10.16
N ARG A 209 -14.57 -2.43 -11.23
CA ARG A 209 -15.18 -2.36 -12.56
C ARG A 209 -15.07 -3.69 -13.30
N PRO A 210 -15.95 -3.93 -14.31
CA PRO A 210 -15.80 -5.07 -15.21
C PRO A 210 -14.40 -5.13 -15.83
N PRO A 211 -13.81 -6.33 -16.06
CA PRO A 211 -12.44 -6.49 -16.55
C PRO A 211 -12.09 -5.65 -17.77
N GLU A 212 -13.05 -5.49 -18.70
CA GLU A 212 -12.86 -4.73 -19.94
C GLU A 212 -12.70 -3.21 -19.70
N GLN A 213 -13.12 -2.72 -18.52
CA GLN A 213 -13.06 -1.32 -18.16
C GLN A 213 -11.93 -1.00 -17.18
N GLN A 214 -11.29 -2.01 -16.59
CA GLN A 214 -10.26 -1.81 -15.58
C GLN A 214 -9.04 -1.08 -16.15
N ALA A 215 -8.49 -1.54 -17.28
CA ALA A 215 -7.34 -0.92 -17.91
C ALA A 215 -7.64 0.54 -18.31
N SER A 216 -8.81 0.81 -18.86
CA SER A 216 -9.19 2.18 -19.21
C SER A 216 -9.35 3.07 -17.98
N CYS A 217 -9.89 2.56 -16.88
CA CYS A 217 -9.96 3.28 -15.60
C CYS A 217 -8.56 3.61 -15.05
N LEU A 218 -7.66 2.65 -15.02
CA LEU A 218 -6.29 2.81 -14.54
C LEU A 218 -5.45 3.79 -15.39
N THR A 219 -5.81 3.97 -16.67
CA THR A 219 -5.05 4.84 -17.60
C THR A 219 -5.73 6.16 -17.92
N GLN A 220 -7.04 6.29 -17.78
CA GLN A 220 -7.77 7.52 -18.11
C GLN A 220 -7.75 8.56 -16.97
N ASN A 221 -7.70 8.12 -15.72
CA ASN A 221 -7.65 9.00 -14.56
C ASN A 221 -6.21 9.43 -14.21
N THR A 222 -5.45 9.86 -15.22
CA THR A 222 -4.05 10.32 -15.00
C THR A 222 -3.95 11.47 -14.00
N GLY A 223 -5.00 12.30 -13.86
CA GLY A 223 -5.09 13.34 -12.85
C GLY A 223 -5.16 12.83 -11.40
N ASN A 224 -5.60 11.59 -11.18
CA ASN A 224 -5.71 10.96 -9.86
C ASN A 224 -4.51 10.09 -9.50
N LEU A 225 -3.58 9.87 -10.44
CA LEU A 225 -2.35 9.14 -10.17
C LEU A 225 -1.42 10.01 -9.32
N VAL A 226 -1.16 9.60 -8.11
CA VAL A 226 -0.29 10.29 -7.15
C VAL A 226 1.02 9.53 -7.01
N LEU A 227 2.15 10.24 -7.10
CA LEU A 227 3.45 9.64 -6.81
C LEU A 227 3.62 9.44 -5.31
N ASP A 228 4.00 8.23 -4.89
CA ASP A 228 4.07 7.81 -3.48
C ASP A 228 5.53 7.60 -3.04
N ASP A 229 6.38 8.59 -3.24
CA ASP A 229 7.81 8.52 -2.93
C ASP A 229 8.30 9.62 -1.98
N GLY A 230 7.36 10.39 -1.41
CA GLY A 230 7.67 11.53 -0.52
C GLY A 230 8.21 12.78 -1.23
N HIS A 231 8.64 12.69 -2.50
CA HIS A 231 9.18 13.83 -3.25
C HIS A 231 8.07 14.79 -3.71
N SER A 232 6.90 14.29 -4.04
CA SER A 232 5.74 15.11 -4.39
C SER A 232 5.30 16.05 -3.25
N GLN A 233 5.49 15.61 -1.99
CA GLN A 233 5.26 16.47 -0.81
C GLN A 233 6.36 17.51 -0.63
N SER A 234 7.61 17.21 -1.01
CA SER A 234 8.71 18.15 -0.88
C SER A 234 8.63 19.30 -1.90
N MET A 235 8.12 19.05 -3.12
CA MET A 235 7.86 20.13 -4.09
C MET A 235 6.76 21.08 -3.61
N VAL A 236 5.64 20.54 -3.11
CA VAL A 236 4.56 21.35 -2.53
C VAL A 236 5.04 22.08 -1.27
N ALA A 237 5.83 21.42 -0.40
CA ALA A 237 6.37 22.04 0.81
C ALA A 237 7.45 23.09 0.50
N ALA A 238 8.31 22.87 -0.52
CA ALA A 238 9.31 23.84 -0.95
C ALA A 238 8.66 25.07 -1.62
N LEU A 239 7.58 24.89 -2.35
CA LEU A 239 6.77 25.97 -2.90
C LEU A 239 6.00 26.71 -1.80
N ALA A 240 5.52 26.02 -0.77
CA ALA A 240 4.80 26.58 0.37
C ALA A 240 5.70 27.31 1.38
N SER A 241 6.98 27.00 1.47
CA SER A 241 7.95 27.63 2.41
C SER A 241 8.69 28.85 1.86
N GLY A 242 8.43 29.26 0.63
CA GLY A 242 9.03 30.47 0.03
C GLY A 242 8.32 31.77 0.45
N PRO A 243 8.94 32.94 0.19
CA PRO A 243 8.35 34.25 0.51
C PRO A 243 7.03 34.58 -0.21
N ASN A 244 6.52 33.68 -1.05
CA ASN A 244 5.23 33.76 -1.73
C ASN A 244 4.19 32.78 -1.15
N SER A 245 4.38 32.30 0.08
CA SER A 245 3.45 31.36 0.76
C SER A 245 2.02 31.91 0.87
N ASP A 246 1.86 33.24 0.97
CA ASP A 246 0.53 33.90 1.03
C ASP A 246 -0.24 33.80 -0.30
N LEU A 247 0.48 33.75 -1.43
CA LEU A 247 -0.14 33.58 -2.75
C LEU A 247 -0.59 32.11 -2.97
N ILE A 248 0.15 31.14 -2.42
CA ILE A 248 -0.17 29.71 -2.49
C ILE A 248 -1.35 29.39 -1.56
N GLY A 249 -1.39 29.99 -0.37
CA GLY A 249 -2.53 29.90 0.55
C GLY A 249 -3.82 30.43 -0.08
N ALA A 250 -3.74 31.54 -0.82
CA ALA A 250 -4.88 32.11 -1.54
C ALA A 250 -5.35 31.26 -2.73
N VAL A 251 -4.43 30.56 -3.41
CA VAL A 251 -4.76 29.68 -4.56
C VAL A 251 -5.31 28.33 -4.08
N SER A 252 -4.80 27.78 -2.95
CA SER A 252 -5.31 26.55 -2.35
C SER A 252 -6.73 26.72 -1.79
N ALA A 253 -7.14 27.94 -1.48
CA ALA A 253 -8.47 28.29 -0.97
C ALA A 253 -9.49 28.58 -2.09
N THR A 254 -9.12 28.49 -3.38
CA THR A 254 -10.08 28.71 -4.46
C THR A 254 -10.92 27.46 -4.74
N PRO A 255 -12.21 27.60 -5.17
CA PRO A 255 -13.06 26.48 -5.53
C PRO A 255 -12.48 25.56 -6.63
N LEU A 256 -11.51 26.06 -7.42
CA LEU A 256 -10.80 25.26 -8.42
C LEU A 256 -9.81 24.27 -7.80
N ALA A 257 -9.20 24.56 -6.66
CA ALA A 257 -8.33 23.66 -5.92
C ALA A 257 -9.16 22.66 -5.07
N GLY A 258 -10.35 23.06 -4.64
CA GLY A 258 -11.29 22.25 -3.85
C GLY A 258 -12.10 21.21 -4.65
N ALA A 259 -12.03 21.22 -5.99
CA ALA A 259 -12.76 20.29 -6.84
C ALA A 259 -12.08 18.90 -7.02
N GLY A 260 -11.02 18.59 -6.25
CA GLY A 260 -10.57 17.21 -6.02
C GLY A 260 -9.93 16.47 -7.18
N PHE A 261 -9.51 17.13 -8.28
CA PHE A 261 -9.14 16.43 -9.52
C PHE A 261 -7.70 16.63 -10.02
N TYR A 262 -6.80 17.21 -9.23
CA TYR A 262 -5.41 17.33 -9.63
C TYR A 262 -4.50 16.52 -8.73
N SER A 263 -3.73 15.58 -9.34
CA SER A 263 -2.63 14.96 -8.61
C SER A 263 -1.63 16.06 -8.18
N ALA A 264 -0.94 15.86 -7.07
CA ALA A 264 0.10 16.80 -6.61
C ALA A 264 1.15 17.09 -7.72
N TYR A 265 1.39 16.12 -8.58
CA TYR A 265 2.24 16.22 -9.76
C TYR A 265 1.70 17.23 -10.80
N VAL A 266 0.43 17.12 -11.16
CA VAL A 266 -0.19 18.07 -12.14
C VAL A 266 -0.24 19.48 -11.55
N GLY A 267 -0.51 19.60 -10.25
CA GLY A 267 -0.47 20.87 -9.54
C GLY A 267 0.92 21.53 -9.61
N ALA A 268 1.98 20.78 -9.33
CA ALA A 268 3.37 21.26 -9.39
C ALA A 268 3.78 21.68 -10.81
N ILE A 269 3.38 20.94 -11.83
CA ILE A 269 3.64 21.29 -13.25
C ILE A 269 2.89 22.57 -13.65
N VAL A 270 1.62 22.73 -13.22
CA VAL A 270 0.84 23.94 -13.51
C VAL A 270 1.44 25.15 -12.80
N ASP A 271 1.91 25.00 -11.57
CA ASP A 271 2.55 26.08 -10.82
C ASP A 271 3.91 26.46 -11.41
N LEU A 272 4.70 25.49 -11.85
CA LEU A 272 5.93 25.75 -12.59
C LEU A 272 5.64 26.53 -13.91
N ALA A 273 4.63 26.13 -14.66
CA ALA A 273 4.22 26.84 -15.87
C ALA A 273 3.75 28.28 -15.57
N ARG A 274 3.08 28.52 -14.44
CA ARG A 274 2.67 29.86 -13.99
C ARG A 274 3.85 30.70 -13.54
N VAL A 275 4.76 30.15 -12.74
CA VAL A 275 5.98 30.86 -12.29
C VAL A 275 6.82 31.29 -13.48
N MET A 276 7.03 30.39 -14.43
CA MET A 276 7.76 30.68 -15.65
C MET A 276 7.00 31.66 -16.58
N GLY A 277 5.67 31.53 -16.66
CA GLY A 277 4.81 32.44 -17.43
C GLY A 277 4.78 33.87 -16.88
N ASN A 278 5.00 34.06 -15.58
CA ASN A 278 5.08 35.37 -14.90
C ASN A 278 6.46 36.02 -15.10
N LEU A 279 7.47 35.30 -15.59
CA LEU A 279 8.76 35.83 -15.99
C LEU A 279 8.68 36.41 -17.40
N ARG A 280 7.76 37.36 -17.64
CA ARG A 280 7.63 38.04 -18.92
C ARG A 280 8.52 39.27 -18.94
N THR A 281 9.27 39.43 -20.03
CA THR A 281 9.86 40.69 -20.42
C THR A 281 9.06 41.26 -21.60
N ALA A 282 9.29 42.52 -21.95
CA ALA A 282 8.66 43.11 -23.15
C ALA A 282 8.96 42.32 -24.43
N SER A 283 10.08 41.57 -24.46
CA SER A 283 10.56 40.83 -25.62
C SER A 283 10.31 39.35 -25.54
N PHE A 284 10.32 38.73 -24.32
CA PHE A 284 10.28 37.29 -24.12
C PHE A 284 9.23 36.83 -23.13
N GLN A 285 8.67 35.65 -23.40
CA GLN A 285 7.95 34.81 -22.45
C GLN A 285 8.65 33.45 -22.37
N TYR A 286 8.81 32.91 -21.17
CA TYR A 286 9.48 31.63 -20.97
C TYR A 286 8.45 30.49 -20.98
N ILE A 287 8.71 29.44 -21.75
CA ILE A 287 7.89 28.23 -21.84
C ILE A 287 8.72 27.07 -21.29
N PRO A 288 8.26 26.42 -20.20
CA PRO A 288 8.92 25.23 -19.69
C PRO A 288 8.74 24.06 -20.65
N ALA A 289 9.79 23.24 -20.80
CA ALA A 289 9.76 22.01 -21.56
C ALA A 289 10.13 20.83 -20.66
N LEU A 290 9.31 19.79 -20.64
CA LEU A 290 9.69 18.52 -20.04
C LEU A 290 10.51 17.69 -21.03
N VAL A 291 11.49 16.99 -20.51
CA VAL A 291 12.40 16.14 -21.30
C VAL A 291 11.99 14.68 -21.13
N SER A 292 11.80 13.99 -22.25
CA SER A 292 11.69 12.53 -22.30
C SER A 292 12.90 12.01 -23.08
N PRO A 293 14.02 11.72 -22.41
CA PRO A 293 15.23 11.31 -23.09
C PRO A 293 15.09 9.85 -23.55
N LYS A 294 15.57 9.57 -24.76
CA LYS A 294 15.67 8.22 -25.30
C LYS A 294 17.00 8.08 -25.99
N LYS A 295 17.94 7.36 -25.38
CA LYS A 295 19.33 7.30 -25.80
C LYS A 295 19.93 8.72 -25.84
N GLU A 296 20.47 9.13 -26.98
CA GLU A 296 21.07 10.44 -27.17
C GLU A 296 20.05 11.57 -27.36
N GLN A 297 18.79 11.22 -27.70
CA GLN A 297 17.75 12.17 -28.07
C GLN A 297 16.99 12.68 -26.84
N MET A 298 16.91 14.00 -26.71
CA MET A 298 15.98 14.67 -25.83
C MET A 298 14.70 15.03 -26.62
N ASN A 299 13.61 14.31 -26.34
CA ASN A 299 12.29 14.64 -26.88
C ASN A 299 11.62 15.65 -25.95
N LEU A 300 11.45 16.86 -26.42
CA LEU A 300 10.83 17.93 -25.64
C LEU A 300 9.30 17.80 -25.69
N LYS A 301 8.68 18.03 -24.54
CA LYS A 301 7.23 18.11 -24.38
C LYS A 301 6.86 19.48 -23.86
N LEU A 302 6.01 20.18 -24.59
CA LEU A 302 5.59 21.54 -24.29
C LEU A 302 4.13 21.58 -23.84
N ASN A 303 3.80 22.53 -22.98
CA ASN A 303 2.42 22.78 -22.55
C ASN A 303 1.68 23.79 -23.47
N ASN A 304 2.41 24.63 -24.20
CA ASN A 304 1.86 25.64 -25.11
C ASN A 304 2.66 25.68 -26.42
N PRO A 305 2.04 25.99 -27.54
CA PRO A 305 2.77 26.22 -28.78
C PRO A 305 3.66 27.47 -28.67
N PRO A 306 4.92 27.45 -29.18
CA PRO A 306 5.81 28.59 -29.14
C PRO A 306 5.28 29.75 -30.02
N SER A 307 5.34 30.95 -29.48
CA SER A 307 5.03 32.20 -30.22
C SER A 307 6.29 32.81 -30.76
N PHE A 308 6.29 33.18 -32.05
CA PHE A 308 7.36 33.91 -32.72
C PHE A 308 7.09 35.41 -32.78
N ARG A 309 5.95 35.87 -32.22
CA ARG A 309 5.59 37.30 -32.10
C ARG A 309 5.91 37.77 -30.68
N LYS A 310 6.19 39.07 -30.53
CA LYS A 310 6.49 39.67 -29.22
C LYS A 310 5.28 39.62 -28.27
N PRO A 311 5.44 39.11 -27.03
CA PRO A 311 6.65 38.52 -26.51
C PRO A 311 6.94 37.12 -27.10
N MET A 312 8.17 36.90 -27.59
CA MET A 312 8.57 35.66 -28.24
C MET A 312 8.80 34.58 -27.21
N SER A 313 8.45 33.35 -27.57
CA SER A 313 8.62 32.20 -26.65
C SER A 313 10.08 31.76 -26.62
N VAL A 314 10.63 31.69 -25.39
CA VAL A 314 11.91 31.05 -25.09
C VAL A 314 11.60 29.74 -24.40
N ILE A 315 11.95 28.63 -25.05
CA ILE A 315 11.79 27.29 -24.48
C ILE A 315 12.91 27.08 -23.46
N VAL A 316 12.56 26.68 -22.23
CA VAL A 316 13.49 26.43 -21.12
C VAL A 316 13.50 24.95 -20.80
N ILE A 317 14.69 24.37 -20.80
CA ILE A 317 14.92 22.93 -20.59
C ILE A 317 15.87 22.79 -19.42
N GLY A 318 15.45 22.05 -18.40
CA GLY A 318 16.32 21.62 -17.29
C GLY A 318 17.26 20.53 -17.78
N LEU A 319 18.54 20.64 -17.48
CA LEU A 319 19.52 19.57 -17.60
C LEU A 319 19.77 18.96 -16.23
N PRO A 320 20.37 17.74 -16.17
CA PRO A 320 20.74 17.15 -14.88
C PRO A 320 21.58 18.13 -14.04
N ALA A 321 21.32 18.17 -12.73
CA ALA A 321 22.04 19.05 -11.79
C ALA A 321 23.55 18.76 -11.78
N VAL A 322 24.33 19.78 -11.47
CA VAL A 322 25.79 19.62 -11.34
C VAL A 322 26.09 19.32 -9.87
N GLU A 323 26.18 18.06 -9.55
CA GLU A 323 26.36 17.58 -8.18
C GLU A 323 27.13 16.25 -8.12
N ALA A 324 27.46 15.79 -6.91
CA ALA A 324 27.99 14.45 -6.72
C ALA A 324 26.89 13.41 -6.99
N SER A 325 27.30 12.29 -7.58
CA SER A 325 26.37 11.20 -7.84
C SER A 325 25.78 10.65 -6.55
N GLN A 326 24.46 10.50 -6.54
CA GLN A 326 23.71 9.81 -5.49
C GLN A 326 23.23 8.47 -6.03
N LEU A 327 23.74 7.40 -5.46
CA LEU A 327 23.38 6.05 -5.89
C LEU A 327 21.92 5.75 -5.52
N PRO A 328 21.21 4.94 -6.33
CA PRO A 328 19.81 4.63 -6.05
C PRO A 328 19.69 3.81 -4.75
N PRO A 329 18.72 4.14 -3.86
CA PRO A 329 18.52 3.43 -2.60
C PRO A 329 17.80 2.08 -2.81
N LEU A 330 18.34 1.24 -3.67
CA LEU A 330 17.77 -0.04 -4.04
C LEU A 330 17.92 -1.06 -2.89
N ARG A 331 16.85 -1.70 -2.48
CA ARG A 331 16.83 -2.72 -1.42
C ARG A 331 15.95 -3.90 -1.80
N THR A 332 16.18 -5.05 -1.17
CA THR A 332 15.27 -6.21 -1.33
C THR A 332 13.90 -5.91 -0.73
N ALA A 333 12.84 -6.40 -1.35
CA ALA A 333 11.49 -6.33 -0.78
C ALA A 333 11.37 -7.19 0.50
N ASP A 334 12.04 -8.35 0.52
CA ASP A 334 12.18 -9.20 1.70
C ASP A 334 13.62 -9.76 1.78
N ALA A 335 14.35 -9.35 2.82
CA ALA A 335 15.73 -9.76 3.02
C ALA A 335 15.88 -11.23 3.47
N LYS A 336 14.80 -11.88 3.91
CA LYS A 336 14.82 -13.27 4.39
C LYS A 336 14.34 -14.27 3.35
N GLN A 337 13.78 -13.79 2.25
CA GLN A 337 13.23 -14.64 1.22
C GLN A 337 14.33 -15.39 0.48
N LEU A 338 14.13 -16.70 0.31
CA LEU A 338 14.95 -17.57 -0.51
C LEU A 338 14.35 -17.70 -1.91
N TYR A 339 15.20 -17.72 -2.93
CA TYR A 339 14.79 -17.87 -4.32
C TYR A 339 15.48 -19.07 -4.96
N CYS A 340 14.81 -19.79 -5.84
CA CYS A 340 15.45 -20.84 -6.63
C CYS A 340 16.17 -20.24 -7.83
N LEU A 341 17.46 -20.51 -7.94
CA LEU A 341 18.29 -20.02 -9.04
C LEU A 341 17.87 -20.61 -10.40
N GLN A 342 17.43 -21.85 -10.44
CA GLN A 342 17.05 -22.53 -11.68
C GLN A 342 15.60 -22.24 -12.13
N LYS A 343 14.83 -21.52 -11.34
CA LYS A 343 13.49 -21.08 -11.74
C LYS A 343 13.61 -20.06 -12.86
N SER A 344 13.05 -20.35 -14.04
CA SER A 344 13.08 -19.43 -15.19
C SER A 344 11.66 -19.02 -15.57
N PRO A 345 11.36 -17.70 -15.61
CA PRO A 345 12.24 -16.59 -15.23
C PRO A 345 12.41 -16.46 -13.71
N LEU A 346 13.62 -16.14 -13.27
CA LEU A 346 13.88 -15.77 -11.87
C LEU A 346 13.58 -14.28 -11.69
N VAL A 347 12.61 -13.96 -10.84
CA VAL A 347 12.27 -12.59 -10.47
C VAL A 347 12.81 -12.30 -9.07
N LEU A 348 13.61 -11.24 -8.95
CA LEU A 348 14.16 -10.76 -7.68
C LEU A 348 13.47 -9.44 -7.29
N PRO A 349 12.53 -9.47 -6.33
CA PRO A 349 11.78 -8.28 -5.94
C PRO A 349 12.65 -7.26 -5.22
N VAL A 350 12.53 -5.98 -5.62
CA VAL A 350 13.24 -4.87 -5.02
C VAL A 350 12.35 -3.65 -4.83
N GLU A 351 12.79 -2.74 -3.95
CA GLU A 351 12.08 -1.51 -3.60
C GLU A 351 13.04 -0.31 -3.53
N GLY A 352 12.48 0.89 -3.50
CA GLY A 352 13.16 2.12 -3.09
C GLY A 352 13.80 2.93 -4.22
N ALA A 353 13.77 2.46 -5.47
CA ALA A 353 14.41 3.15 -6.59
C ALA A 353 13.55 3.14 -7.87
N PRO A 354 12.42 3.88 -7.92
CA PRO A 354 11.51 3.89 -9.07
C PRO A 354 12.18 4.25 -10.40
N LEU A 355 13.19 5.13 -10.38
CA LEU A 355 13.90 5.55 -11.59
C LEU A 355 14.73 4.44 -12.24
N VAL A 356 15.12 3.42 -11.48
CA VAL A 356 15.78 2.21 -12.02
C VAL A 356 14.89 1.46 -13.01
N PHE A 357 13.56 1.57 -12.83
CA PHE A 357 12.57 0.86 -13.64
C PHE A 357 11.94 1.72 -14.73
N SER A 358 12.06 3.04 -14.62
CA SER A 358 11.38 3.97 -15.52
C SER A 358 12.31 4.80 -16.40
N SER A 359 13.62 4.73 -16.19
CA SER A 359 14.61 5.48 -16.98
C SER A 359 15.77 4.60 -17.42
N ASP A 360 16.58 5.08 -18.34
CA ASP A 360 17.80 4.41 -18.81
C ASP A 360 19.03 4.76 -17.92
N ILE A 361 18.85 5.57 -16.87
CA ILE A 361 19.95 6.03 -15.99
C ILE A 361 20.69 4.84 -15.39
N ALA A 362 19.92 3.83 -14.94
CA ALA A 362 20.48 2.59 -14.45
C ALA A 362 20.57 1.56 -15.56
N HIS A 363 21.76 1.00 -15.79
CA HIS A 363 22.02 0.10 -16.91
C HIS A 363 23.07 -0.94 -16.58
N ASN A 364 23.32 -1.91 -17.51
CA ASN A 364 24.30 -2.99 -17.37
C ASN A 364 24.14 -3.82 -16.12
N PHE A 365 22.91 -4.21 -15.81
CA PHE A 365 22.65 -5.02 -14.63
C PHE A 365 23.07 -6.46 -14.80
N ILE A 366 23.73 -6.97 -13.76
CA ILE A 366 24.09 -8.37 -13.60
C ILE A 366 23.78 -8.83 -12.18
N LEU A 367 23.44 -10.10 -12.03
CA LEU A 367 23.45 -10.78 -10.75
C LEU A 367 24.77 -11.54 -10.63
N ARG A 368 25.65 -11.09 -9.75
CA ARG A 368 26.91 -11.76 -9.46
C ARG A 368 26.72 -12.79 -8.37
N ILE A 369 26.97 -14.04 -8.70
CA ILE A 369 26.88 -15.18 -7.78
C ILE A 369 28.28 -15.67 -7.48
N GLN A 370 28.57 -15.87 -6.19
CA GLN A 370 29.82 -16.49 -5.77
C GLN A 370 29.70 -18.00 -5.84
N GLY A 371 30.56 -18.63 -6.66
CA GLY A 371 30.64 -20.07 -6.81
C GLY A 371 31.65 -20.73 -5.87
N LYS A 372 31.73 -22.06 -5.98
CA LYS A 372 32.74 -22.88 -5.31
C LYS A 372 34.14 -22.36 -5.61
N SER A 373 35.02 -22.41 -4.63
CA SER A 373 36.44 -22.04 -4.78
C SER A 373 36.68 -20.57 -5.17
N GLY A 374 35.70 -19.68 -4.91
CA GLY A 374 35.84 -18.24 -5.16
C GLY A 374 35.63 -17.81 -6.61
N SER A 375 35.21 -18.72 -7.49
CA SER A 375 34.79 -18.37 -8.85
C SER A 375 33.50 -17.60 -8.82
N ALA A 376 33.38 -16.49 -9.57
CA ALA A 376 32.15 -15.74 -9.69
C ALA A 376 31.50 -16.03 -11.06
N GLN A 377 30.16 -16.08 -11.08
CA GLN A 377 29.35 -16.14 -12.28
C GLN A 377 28.50 -14.88 -12.37
N ASP A 378 28.48 -14.25 -13.53
CA ASP A 378 27.68 -13.05 -13.78
C ASP A 378 26.50 -13.43 -14.70
N LEU A 379 25.29 -13.28 -14.19
CA LEU A 379 24.05 -13.54 -14.92
C LEU A 379 23.43 -12.21 -15.35
N ALA A 380 22.96 -12.14 -16.59
CA ALA A 380 22.29 -10.94 -17.08
C ALA A 380 20.97 -10.70 -16.30
N ALA A 381 20.79 -9.48 -15.85
CA ALA A 381 19.58 -9.06 -15.15
C ALA A 381 18.98 -7.83 -15.84
N ARG A 382 17.66 -7.75 -15.90
CA ARG A 382 16.95 -6.59 -16.44
C ARG A 382 15.87 -6.12 -15.47
N PRO A 383 15.70 -4.81 -15.28
CA PRO A 383 14.60 -4.28 -14.48
C PRO A 383 13.26 -4.54 -15.19
N ASP A 384 12.26 -4.96 -14.43
CA ASP A 384 10.90 -5.19 -14.91
C ASP A 384 9.91 -4.71 -13.84
N ALA A 385 9.34 -3.54 -14.08
CA ALA A 385 8.42 -2.90 -13.12
C ALA A 385 7.14 -3.71 -12.91
N ALA A 386 6.63 -4.37 -13.95
CA ALA A 386 5.41 -5.18 -13.89
C ALA A 386 5.60 -6.48 -13.10
N SER A 387 6.84 -6.95 -12.98
CA SER A 387 7.22 -8.08 -12.13
C SER A 387 7.66 -7.65 -10.72
N GLY A 388 7.73 -6.35 -10.45
CA GLY A 388 8.13 -5.80 -9.16
C GLY A 388 9.60 -5.95 -8.80
N GLY A 389 10.49 -6.18 -9.79
CA GLY A 389 11.89 -6.45 -9.52
C GLY A 389 12.74 -6.67 -10.75
N PHE A 390 13.81 -7.43 -10.58
CA PHE A 390 14.72 -7.80 -11.66
C PHE A 390 14.41 -9.20 -12.18
N VAL A 391 14.28 -9.32 -13.48
CA VAL A 391 14.21 -10.60 -14.18
C VAL A 391 15.63 -11.01 -14.55
N VAL A 392 16.07 -12.15 -14.03
CA VAL A 392 17.42 -12.68 -14.24
C VAL A 392 17.37 -13.83 -15.25
N ASP A 393 18.26 -13.78 -16.23
CA ASP A 393 18.48 -14.91 -17.14
C ASP A 393 19.38 -15.95 -16.47
N THR A 394 18.77 -17.05 -16.03
CA THR A 394 19.44 -18.11 -15.28
C THR A 394 20.00 -19.22 -16.17
N HIS A 395 19.77 -19.19 -17.48
CA HIS A 395 20.26 -20.23 -18.40
C HIS A 395 21.78 -20.38 -18.44
N ALA A 396 22.50 -19.31 -18.16
CA ALA A 396 23.97 -19.32 -18.11
C ALA A 396 24.53 -19.81 -16.76
N ALA A 397 23.70 -20.06 -15.75
CA ALA A 397 24.15 -20.56 -14.46
C ALA A 397 24.53 -22.04 -14.57
N ASP A 398 25.75 -22.37 -14.12
CA ASP A 398 26.25 -23.76 -14.07
C ASP A 398 26.11 -24.28 -12.61
N PRO A 399 25.08 -25.09 -12.32
CA PRO A 399 24.83 -25.59 -10.96
C PRO A 399 26.01 -26.43 -10.41
N ALA A 400 26.80 -27.08 -11.26
CA ALA A 400 27.90 -27.91 -10.81
C ALA A 400 29.04 -27.11 -10.16
N LYS A 401 29.12 -25.81 -10.48
CA LYS A 401 30.11 -24.87 -9.94
C LYS A 401 29.59 -24.08 -8.72
N LEU A 402 28.36 -24.32 -8.30
CA LEU A 402 27.70 -23.58 -7.23
C LEU A 402 27.50 -24.48 -6.01
N ASP A 403 27.45 -23.87 -4.83
CA ASP A 403 27.01 -24.53 -3.59
C ASP A 403 25.47 -24.60 -3.56
N ALA A 404 24.93 -25.42 -2.67
CA ALA A 404 23.49 -25.57 -2.50
C ALA A 404 22.82 -24.22 -2.12
N GLU A 405 23.53 -23.41 -1.34
CA GLU A 405 23.12 -22.05 -0.97
C GLU A 405 24.19 -21.09 -1.48
N VAL A 406 23.76 -20.07 -2.17
CA VAL A 406 24.62 -19.02 -2.70
C VAL A 406 24.02 -17.65 -2.48
N THR A 407 24.87 -16.65 -2.38
CA THR A 407 24.44 -15.25 -2.34
C THR A 407 24.67 -14.63 -3.69
N GLY A 408 23.63 -14.05 -4.25
CA GLY A 408 23.68 -13.24 -5.45
C GLY A 408 23.68 -11.76 -5.11
N THR A 409 24.66 -11.01 -5.59
CA THR A 409 24.72 -9.54 -5.45
C THR A 409 24.29 -8.91 -6.77
N LEU A 410 23.25 -8.11 -6.75
CA LEU A 410 22.85 -7.33 -7.91
C LEU A 410 23.88 -6.21 -8.11
N ARG A 411 24.36 -6.05 -9.34
CA ARG A 411 25.31 -5.01 -9.72
C ARG A 411 24.80 -4.29 -10.94
N GLY A 412 25.14 -3.01 -11.04
CA GLY A 412 24.77 -2.20 -12.18
C GLY A 412 25.60 -0.94 -12.28
N SER A 413 25.28 -0.13 -13.27
CA SER A 413 25.82 1.21 -13.45
C SER A 413 24.71 2.23 -13.21
N TRP A 414 25.00 3.30 -12.48
CA TRP A 414 24.16 4.47 -12.33
C TRP A 414 24.88 5.65 -12.98
N GLY A 415 24.52 5.93 -14.22
CA GLY A 415 25.33 6.81 -15.04
C GLY A 415 26.73 6.27 -15.23
N PHE A 416 27.72 7.08 -14.92
CA PHE A 416 29.13 6.72 -15.03
C PHE A 416 29.66 5.85 -13.90
N GLU A 417 28.91 5.69 -12.81
CA GLU A 417 29.36 5.02 -11.60
C GLU A 417 28.80 3.60 -11.50
N GLN A 418 29.65 2.66 -11.13
CA GLN A 418 29.21 1.31 -10.78
C GLN A 418 28.73 1.28 -9.33
N PHE A 419 27.70 0.52 -9.06
CA PHE A 419 27.21 0.29 -7.71
C PHE A 419 26.86 -1.17 -7.45
N ASP A 420 27.03 -1.55 -6.20
CA ASP A 420 26.53 -2.81 -5.69
C ASP A 420 25.14 -2.56 -5.08
N GLY A 421 24.15 -3.28 -5.60
CA GLY A 421 22.80 -3.28 -5.09
C GLY A 421 22.59 -4.30 -3.97
N PRO A 422 21.35 -4.73 -3.72
CA PRO A 422 21.05 -5.67 -2.65
C PRO A 422 21.58 -7.07 -2.91
N ASN A 423 21.74 -7.81 -1.81
CA ASN A 423 22.07 -9.24 -1.83
C ASN A 423 20.78 -10.07 -1.76
N PHE A 424 20.79 -11.21 -2.47
CA PHE A 424 19.70 -12.17 -2.47
C PHE A 424 20.21 -13.55 -2.05
N HIS A 425 19.41 -14.22 -1.22
CA HIS A 425 19.69 -15.60 -0.84
C HIS A 425 19.09 -16.54 -1.88
N LEU A 426 19.93 -17.33 -2.50
CA LEU A 426 19.56 -18.21 -3.59
C LEU A 426 19.86 -19.67 -3.23
N ARG A 427 18.99 -20.56 -3.66
CA ARG A 427 19.20 -22.01 -3.62
C ARG A 427 19.38 -22.54 -5.01
N THR A 428 20.23 -23.53 -5.15
CA THR A 428 20.37 -24.31 -6.38
C THR A 428 19.57 -25.60 -6.26
N SER A 429 18.95 -26.03 -7.37
CA SER A 429 18.31 -27.32 -7.45
C SER A 429 19.35 -28.44 -7.29
N HIS A 430 19.08 -29.38 -6.42
CA HIS A 430 19.93 -30.56 -6.20
C HIS A 430 19.06 -31.64 -5.57
N PHE A 431 19.47 -32.90 -5.73
CA PHE A 431 18.80 -33.99 -5.06
C PHE A 431 18.85 -33.78 -3.56
N ALA A 432 17.69 -33.75 -2.92
CA ALA A 432 17.51 -33.39 -1.51
C ALA A 432 16.98 -34.60 -0.72
N HIS A 433 17.37 -34.66 0.53
CA HIS A 433 16.68 -35.56 1.47
C HIS A 433 15.42 -34.85 1.94
N TRP A 434 14.29 -35.35 1.48
CA TRP A 434 12.98 -34.91 1.93
C TRP A 434 12.58 -35.68 3.17
N SER A 435 11.91 -35.01 4.08
CA SER A 435 11.38 -35.61 5.30
C SER A 435 9.94 -35.14 5.54
N ILE A 436 9.17 -36.03 6.12
CA ILE A 436 7.82 -35.72 6.61
C ILE A 436 7.95 -35.58 8.12
N PRO A 437 7.42 -34.50 8.73
CA PRO A 437 7.36 -34.35 10.17
C PRO A 437 6.65 -35.55 10.80
N THR A 438 7.11 -36.01 11.98
CA THR A 438 6.53 -37.15 12.67
C THR A 438 5.04 -37.01 12.91
N ALA A 439 4.55 -35.78 13.10
CA ALA A 439 3.12 -35.48 13.21
C ALA A 439 2.32 -35.85 11.95
N ASP A 440 2.97 -35.87 10.79
CA ASP A 440 2.32 -36.08 9.49
C ASP A 440 2.60 -37.49 8.91
N GLU A 441 3.47 -38.30 9.52
CA GLU A 441 3.80 -39.64 9.02
C GLU A 441 2.56 -40.52 8.84
N SER A 442 1.52 -40.27 9.60
CA SER A 442 0.24 -40.99 9.50
C SER A 442 -0.94 -40.08 9.14
N ALA A 443 -0.67 -38.94 8.51
CA ALA A 443 -1.70 -37.94 8.20
C ALA A 443 -2.61 -38.35 7.03
N LEU A 444 -2.12 -39.20 6.10
CA LEU A 444 -2.87 -39.59 4.91
C LEU A 444 -3.89 -40.67 5.22
N ILE A 445 -5.16 -40.30 5.18
CA ILE A 445 -6.27 -41.20 5.49
C ILE A 445 -7.18 -41.30 4.26
N VAL A 446 -7.46 -42.52 3.86
CA VAL A 446 -8.37 -42.77 2.76
C VAL A 446 -9.79 -42.32 3.08
N GLY A 447 -10.51 -41.84 2.06
CA GLY A 447 -11.88 -41.37 2.17
C GLY A 447 -12.06 -39.88 2.28
N ARG A 448 -10.98 -39.05 2.33
CA ARG A 448 -11.03 -37.59 2.47
C ARG A 448 -9.87 -36.89 1.78
N GLU A 449 -9.80 -35.58 1.90
CA GLU A 449 -8.63 -34.79 1.53
C GLU A 449 -7.80 -34.54 2.78
N ASP A 450 -6.51 -34.82 2.72
CA ASP A 450 -5.56 -34.63 3.80
C ASP A 450 -4.44 -33.66 3.45
N VAL A 451 -3.83 -33.08 4.47
CA VAL A 451 -2.70 -32.20 4.37
C VAL A 451 -1.44 -32.93 4.87
N LEU A 452 -0.41 -32.90 4.04
CA LEU A 452 0.90 -33.43 4.35
C LEU A 452 1.93 -32.29 4.26
N HIS A 453 2.81 -32.17 5.24
CA HIS A 453 3.94 -31.27 5.18
C HIS A 453 5.19 -32.02 4.74
N LEU A 454 5.90 -31.46 3.76
CA LEU A 454 7.15 -32.00 3.27
C LEU A 454 8.26 -30.98 3.56
N GLN A 455 9.26 -31.43 4.30
CA GLN A 455 10.40 -30.60 4.68
C GLN A 455 11.63 -31.03 3.90
N GLY A 456 12.36 -30.06 3.40
CA GLY A 456 13.61 -30.28 2.70
C GLY A 456 14.25 -29.00 2.22
N PRO A 457 15.58 -28.95 2.20
CA PRO A 457 16.32 -27.73 1.82
C PRO A 457 16.08 -27.30 0.38
N GLY A 458 15.49 -28.16 -0.45
CA GLY A 458 15.15 -27.90 -1.85
C GLY A 458 13.73 -27.36 -2.08
N ALA A 459 12.94 -27.13 -1.04
CA ALA A 459 11.52 -26.77 -1.18
C ALA A 459 11.31 -25.57 -2.11
N VAL A 460 12.10 -24.52 -1.97
CA VAL A 460 11.99 -23.31 -2.84
C VAL A 460 12.24 -23.58 -4.33
N CYS A 461 12.92 -24.69 -4.65
CA CYS A 461 13.24 -25.11 -6.03
C CYS A 461 12.25 -26.15 -6.59
N VAL A 462 11.18 -26.46 -5.90
CA VAL A 462 10.16 -27.38 -6.42
C VAL A 462 9.38 -26.71 -7.54
N ASP A 463 9.32 -27.39 -8.67
CA ASP A 463 8.60 -26.99 -9.88
C ASP A 463 7.23 -27.64 -9.94
N ASP A 464 7.21 -28.96 -9.68
CA ASP A 464 5.98 -29.75 -9.66
C ASP A 464 6.05 -30.84 -8.59
N LEU A 465 4.90 -31.24 -8.11
CA LEU A 465 4.75 -32.26 -7.11
C LEU A 465 3.54 -33.13 -7.44
N SER A 466 3.73 -34.43 -7.47
CA SER A 466 2.66 -35.40 -7.70
C SER A 466 2.70 -36.54 -6.71
N VAL A 467 1.53 -37.12 -6.45
CA VAL A 467 1.37 -38.32 -5.62
C VAL A 467 0.76 -39.42 -6.48
N GLN A 468 1.35 -40.59 -6.44
CA GLN A 468 0.86 -41.77 -7.15
C GLN A 468 0.43 -42.86 -6.19
N ASP A 469 -0.65 -43.56 -6.51
CA ASP A 469 -1.10 -44.75 -5.77
C ASP A 469 -0.21 -45.97 -6.01
N ALA A 470 -0.50 -47.07 -5.33
CA ALA A 470 0.23 -48.33 -5.49
C ALA A 470 0.21 -48.92 -6.92
N GLN A 471 -0.74 -48.48 -7.74
CA GLN A 471 -0.88 -48.87 -9.15
C GLN A 471 -0.22 -47.86 -10.11
N GLY A 472 0.43 -46.82 -9.61
CA GLY A 472 1.08 -45.81 -10.39
C GLY A 472 0.15 -44.77 -11.03
N ARG A 473 -1.11 -44.69 -10.58
CA ARG A 473 -2.09 -43.68 -11.03
C ARG A 473 -1.91 -42.40 -10.24
N ASP A 474 -1.97 -41.26 -10.91
CA ASP A 474 -1.85 -39.98 -10.26
C ASP A 474 -3.09 -39.70 -9.37
N VAL A 475 -2.83 -39.26 -8.16
CA VAL A 475 -3.82 -38.81 -7.17
C VAL A 475 -3.92 -37.30 -7.27
N MET A 476 -5.15 -36.77 -7.25
CA MET A 476 -5.36 -35.32 -7.27
C MET A 476 -4.62 -34.66 -6.10
N THR A 477 -3.67 -33.81 -6.45
CA THR A 477 -2.76 -33.20 -5.48
C THR A 477 -2.63 -31.72 -5.79
N THR A 478 -2.65 -30.90 -4.76
CA THR A 478 -2.31 -29.48 -4.84
C THR A 478 -1.28 -29.15 -3.75
N TRP A 479 -0.42 -28.19 -4.01
CA TRP A 479 0.61 -27.84 -3.06
C TRP A 479 0.90 -26.34 -3.05
N LYS A 480 1.49 -25.86 -1.96
CA LYS A 480 1.94 -24.48 -1.79
C LYS A 480 3.14 -24.42 -0.86
N PHE A 481 3.88 -23.33 -0.95
CA PHE A 481 4.94 -23.05 0.02
C PHE A 481 4.32 -22.66 1.37
N ALA A 482 4.73 -23.37 2.43
CA ALA A 482 4.37 -23.02 3.81
C ALA A 482 5.50 -22.21 4.47
N LYS A 483 6.76 -22.63 4.25
CA LYS A 483 7.99 -21.97 4.71
C LYS A 483 9.09 -22.19 3.66
N PRO A 484 10.22 -21.50 3.75
CA PRO A 484 11.31 -21.67 2.77
C PRO A 484 11.78 -23.10 2.54
N ASP A 485 11.72 -23.94 3.57
CA ASP A 485 12.14 -25.34 3.56
C ASP A 485 10.97 -26.31 3.77
N GLU A 486 9.71 -25.86 3.61
CA GLU A 486 8.51 -26.64 3.89
C GLU A 486 7.42 -26.40 2.85
N LEU A 487 6.87 -27.49 2.33
CA LEU A 487 5.71 -27.50 1.43
C LEU A 487 4.48 -28.06 2.18
N GLU A 488 3.34 -27.42 1.98
CA GLU A 488 2.03 -27.96 2.36
C GLU A 488 1.41 -28.61 1.13
N ILE A 489 1.11 -29.89 1.23
CA ILE A 489 0.60 -30.72 0.13
C ILE A 489 -0.79 -31.19 0.51
N LYS A 490 -1.79 -30.93 -0.30
CA LYS A 490 -3.14 -31.45 -0.16
C LYS A 490 -3.32 -32.63 -1.10
N VAL A 491 -3.68 -33.78 -0.54
CA VAL A 491 -3.85 -35.03 -1.27
C VAL A 491 -5.30 -35.49 -1.15
N ALA A 492 -6.00 -35.62 -2.26
CA ALA A 492 -7.40 -36.03 -2.31
C ALA A 492 -7.48 -37.58 -2.31
N LEU A 493 -7.72 -38.16 -1.12
CA LEU A 493 -7.76 -39.61 -0.93
C LEU A 493 -9.19 -40.21 -0.90
N LYS A 494 -10.18 -39.46 -1.37
CA LYS A 494 -11.62 -39.83 -1.27
C LYS A 494 -11.93 -41.18 -1.91
N ASP A 495 -11.31 -41.44 -3.07
CA ASP A 495 -11.56 -42.66 -3.85
C ASP A 495 -10.33 -43.58 -3.89
N GLN A 496 -9.38 -43.41 -2.95
CA GLN A 496 -8.15 -44.16 -2.87
C GLN A 496 -8.26 -45.32 -1.89
N ALA A 497 -7.47 -46.38 -2.13
CA ALA A 497 -7.32 -47.46 -1.20
C ALA A 497 -6.14 -47.22 -0.25
N ALA A 498 -6.22 -47.73 0.96
CA ALA A 498 -5.11 -47.73 1.92
C ALA A 498 -3.92 -48.54 1.34
N GLY A 499 -2.72 -48.04 1.52
CA GLY A 499 -1.52 -48.68 1.00
C GLY A 499 -0.37 -47.71 0.73
N PRO A 500 0.73 -48.23 0.18
CA PRO A 500 1.88 -47.40 -0.16
C PRO A 500 1.54 -46.47 -1.31
N MET A 501 1.96 -45.22 -1.17
CA MET A 501 1.88 -44.20 -2.20
C MET A 501 3.28 -43.66 -2.48
N LYS A 502 3.46 -43.12 -3.66
CA LYS A 502 4.72 -42.53 -4.10
C LYS A 502 4.55 -41.04 -4.30
N LEU A 503 5.26 -40.25 -3.51
CA LEU A 503 5.39 -38.83 -3.66
C LEU A 503 6.58 -38.54 -4.58
N LYS A 504 6.36 -37.78 -5.65
CA LYS A 504 7.39 -37.35 -6.60
C LYS A 504 7.53 -35.85 -6.51
N VAL A 505 8.75 -35.39 -6.30
CA VAL A 505 9.10 -33.97 -6.20
C VAL A 505 10.01 -33.60 -7.35
N HIS A 506 9.50 -32.83 -8.28
CA HIS A 506 10.27 -32.28 -9.39
C HIS A 506 10.84 -30.92 -9.01
N GLN A 507 12.13 -30.74 -9.22
CA GLN A 507 12.80 -29.47 -9.02
C GLN A 507 13.19 -28.88 -10.38
N PHE A 508 13.21 -27.54 -10.46
CA PHE A 508 13.64 -26.85 -11.66
C PHE A 508 14.99 -27.35 -12.15
N ALA A 509 15.10 -27.58 -13.45
CA ALA A 509 16.31 -28.03 -14.16
C ALA A 509 16.87 -29.42 -13.76
N LEU A 510 16.25 -30.19 -12.90
CA LEU A 510 16.60 -31.58 -12.65
C LEU A 510 15.82 -32.51 -13.59
N GLY A 511 16.51 -33.40 -14.25
CA GLY A 511 15.90 -34.35 -15.22
C GLY A 511 15.12 -35.49 -14.60
N HIS A 512 15.21 -35.67 -13.27
CA HIS A 512 14.55 -36.75 -12.53
C HIS A 512 13.90 -36.16 -11.29
N ALA A 513 12.75 -36.75 -10.89
CA ALA A 513 12.10 -36.40 -9.62
C ALA A 513 12.81 -37.11 -8.45
N ASP A 514 12.82 -36.44 -7.30
CA ASP A 514 13.07 -37.12 -6.03
C ASP A 514 11.81 -37.93 -5.66
N GLU A 515 11.98 -39.23 -5.36
CA GLU A 515 10.87 -40.10 -5.01
C GLU A 515 10.90 -40.47 -3.52
N MET A 516 9.75 -40.35 -2.88
CA MET A 516 9.54 -40.72 -1.48
C MET A 516 8.34 -41.66 -1.37
N GLN A 517 8.47 -42.69 -0.54
CA GLN A 517 7.34 -43.53 -0.16
C GLN A 517 6.58 -42.91 1.00
N VAL A 518 5.27 -42.81 0.84
CA VAL A 518 4.33 -42.39 1.90
C VAL A 518 3.25 -43.46 2.03
N GLN A 519 2.61 -43.53 3.17
CA GLN A 519 1.59 -44.53 3.45
C GLN A 519 0.24 -43.88 3.65
N ALA A 520 -0.76 -44.31 2.91
CA ALA A 520 -2.15 -43.96 3.18
C ALA A 520 -2.77 -45.05 4.12
N TYR A 521 -3.39 -44.60 5.16
CA TYR A 521 -3.96 -45.44 6.21
C TYR A 521 -5.47 -45.41 6.18
N SER A 522 -6.09 -46.44 6.67
CA SER A 522 -7.52 -46.53 6.98
C SER A 522 -7.76 -46.66 8.49
N GLU A 523 -6.95 -46.04 9.28
CA GLU A 523 -7.00 -46.10 10.72
C GLU A 523 -8.01 -45.13 11.35
N ALA A 524 -8.57 -45.54 12.49
CA ALA A 524 -9.42 -44.71 13.30
C ALA A 524 -8.66 -43.62 14.07
N ALA A 525 -9.36 -42.60 14.49
CA ALA A 525 -8.84 -41.65 15.46
C ALA A 525 -8.44 -42.38 16.75
N HIS A 526 -7.33 -41.99 17.37
CA HIS A 526 -6.97 -42.42 18.70
C HIS A 526 -7.56 -41.44 19.72
N LEU A 527 -8.44 -41.95 20.58
CA LEU A 527 -9.14 -41.14 21.57
C LEU A 527 -8.47 -41.33 22.95
N GLU A 528 -8.11 -40.23 23.58
CA GLU A 528 -7.47 -40.21 24.89
C GLU A 528 -8.43 -39.80 25.99
N ASP A 529 -9.08 -38.66 25.84
CA ASP A 529 -9.95 -38.12 26.88
C ASP A 529 -11.04 -37.22 26.27
N PHE A 530 -12.22 -37.21 26.87
CA PHE A 530 -13.30 -36.29 26.54
C PHE A 530 -13.72 -35.52 27.78
N VAL A 531 -13.43 -34.25 27.83
CA VAL A 531 -13.78 -33.34 28.91
C VAL A 531 -15.11 -32.68 28.60
N ILE A 532 -16.10 -32.91 29.44
CA ILE A 532 -17.42 -32.28 29.41
C ILE A 532 -17.85 -31.86 30.81
N ASN A 533 -18.32 -30.63 30.95
CA ASN A 533 -18.85 -30.15 32.23
C ASN A 533 -20.36 -30.36 32.31
N ALA A 534 -20.88 -30.61 33.50
CA ALA A 534 -22.31 -30.79 33.70
C ALA A 534 -23.09 -29.53 33.25
N GLY A 535 -24.08 -29.74 32.39
CA GLY A 535 -24.91 -28.67 31.84
C GLY A 535 -24.29 -27.80 30.71
N ASP A 536 -23.07 -28.18 30.24
CA ASP A 536 -22.40 -27.42 29.16
C ASP A 536 -22.79 -27.98 27.79
N PRO A 537 -23.14 -27.14 26.82
CA PRO A 537 -23.36 -27.54 25.43
C PRO A 537 -22.06 -27.78 24.65
N ARG A 538 -20.90 -27.68 25.26
CA ARG A 538 -19.59 -27.85 24.63
C ARG A 538 -18.75 -28.85 25.37
N GLY A 539 -17.91 -29.58 24.62
CA GLY A 539 -16.94 -30.50 25.19
C GLY A 539 -15.63 -30.42 24.41
N ILE A 540 -14.55 -30.95 24.98
CA ILE A 540 -13.22 -31.00 24.39
C ILE A 540 -12.77 -32.45 24.35
N LEU A 541 -12.56 -32.99 23.15
CA LEU A 541 -11.98 -34.32 22.92
C LEU A 541 -10.48 -34.13 22.66
N LYS A 542 -9.68 -34.96 23.33
CA LYS A 542 -8.22 -35.02 23.19
C LYS A 542 -7.81 -36.36 22.62
N GLY A 543 -6.75 -36.35 21.83
CA GLY A 543 -6.24 -37.58 21.21
C GLY A 543 -5.37 -37.27 20.01
N SER A 544 -5.30 -38.17 19.06
CA SER A 544 -4.65 -37.95 17.77
C SER A 544 -5.61 -38.29 16.64
N ARG A 545 -5.47 -37.58 15.51
CA ARG A 545 -6.30 -37.75 14.31
C ARG A 545 -7.78 -37.51 14.55
N LEU A 546 -8.10 -36.51 15.40
CA LEU A 546 -9.47 -36.16 15.73
C LEU A 546 -10.20 -35.47 14.58
N ASP A 547 -9.54 -35.16 13.51
CA ASP A 547 -10.11 -34.71 12.24
C ASP A 547 -10.97 -35.80 11.56
N GLU A 548 -10.80 -37.08 11.96
CA GLU A 548 -11.68 -38.21 11.59
C GLU A 548 -13.02 -38.24 12.29
N VAL A 549 -13.19 -37.52 13.38
CA VAL A 549 -14.42 -37.47 14.12
C VAL A 549 -15.52 -36.78 13.32
N GLU A 550 -16.61 -37.50 13.07
CA GLU A 550 -17.81 -36.94 12.46
C GLU A 550 -18.70 -36.29 13.51
N HIS A 551 -19.00 -37.06 14.57
CA HIS A 551 -19.76 -36.54 15.71
C HIS A 551 -19.52 -37.44 16.95
N LEU A 552 -19.96 -36.97 18.09
CA LEU A 552 -19.86 -37.65 19.35
C LEU A 552 -21.24 -37.70 20.00
N GLU A 553 -21.59 -38.84 20.62
CA GLU A 553 -22.87 -39.03 21.33
C GLU A 553 -22.65 -39.27 22.82
N VAL A 554 -23.35 -38.49 23.63
CA VAL A 554 -23.38 -38.63 25.11
C VAL A 554 -24.83 -38.71 25.53
N LYS A 555 -25.26 -39.85 26.11
CA LYS A 555 -26.63 -40.08 26.55
C LYS A 555 -27.70 -39.70 25.51
N GLY A 556 -27.39 -39.91 24.22
CA GLY A 556 -28.31 -39.58 23.11
C GLY A 556 -28.21 -38.11 22.63
N ALA A 557 -27.46 -37.22 23.27
CA ALA A 557 -27.15 -35.93 22.75
C ALA A 557 -25.98 -36.01 21.76
N ARG A 558 -26.14 -35.34 20.60
CA ARG A 558 -25.13 -35.33 19.55
C ARG A 558 -24.29 -34.06 19.66
N PHE A 559 -22.96 -34.20 19.65
CA PHE A 559 -21.97 -33.13 19.61
C PHE A 559 -21.24 -33.19 18.29
N VAL A 560 -21.10 -32.05 17.63
CA VAL A 560 -20.43 -31.94 16.33
C VAL A 560 -19.13 -31.14 16.45
N PRO A 561 -18.12 -31.44 15.61
CA PRO A 561 -16.87 -30.70 15.58
C PRO A 561 -17.07 -29.20 15.30
N ALA A 562 -16.49 -28.35 16.15
CA ALA A 562 -16.53 -26.89 16.00
C ALA A 562 -15.15 -26.32 15.63
N LYS A 563 -14.07 -26.78 16.28
CA LYS A 563 -12.70 -26.34 16.02
C LYS A 563 -11.70 -27.41 16.39
N LEU A 564 -10.79 -27.70 15.46
CA LEU A 564 -9.65 -28.58 15.70
C LEU A 564 -8.39 -27.74 15.89
N THR A 565 -7.61 -28.06 16.92
CA THR A 565 -6.28 -27.46 17.18
C THR A 565 -5.27 -28.57 17.36
N ARG A 566 -4.10 -28.46 16.72
CA ARG A 566 -3.03 -29.47 16.82
C ARG A 566 -1.78 -28.82 17.42
N ALA A 567 -1.25 -29.42 18.49
CA ALA A 567 -0.04 -28.94 19.16
C ALA A 567 0.68 -30.13 19.82
N ASN A 568 2.01 -30.20 19.67
CA ASN A 568 2.86 -31.24 20.33
C ASN A 568 2.37 -32.66 20.13
N ASP A 569 2.05 -33.05 18.90
CA ASP A 569 1.54 -34.36 18.50
C ASP A 569 0.20 -34.77 19.12
N GLN A 570 -0.50 -33.82 19.71
CA GLN A 570 -1.83 -34.04 20.30
C GLN A 570 -2.86 -33.13 19.63
N ASP A 571 -4.01 -33.71 19.30
CA ASP A 571 -5.16 -33.01 18.77
C ASP A 571 -6.10 -32.62 19.92
N GLU A 572 -6.60 -31.37 19.88
CA GLU A 572 -7.71 -30.92 20.71
C GLU A 572 -8.88 -30.56 19.79
N LEU A 573 -9.96 -31.33 19.86
CA LEU A 573 -11.18 -31.11 19.11
C LEU A 573 -12.26 -30.52 20.02
N ARG A 574 -12.62 -29.27 19.76
CA ARG A 574 -13.77 -28.64 20.42
C ARG A 574 -15.05 -29.10 19.73
N LEU A 575 -16.01 -29.53 20.51
CA LEU A 575 -17.30 -30.01 20.04
C LEU A 575 -18.42 -29.14 20.63
N ALA A 576 -19.51 -29.00 19.87
CA ALA A 576 -20.71 -28.30 20.31
C ALA A 576 -21.93 -29.21 20.12
N ALA A 577 -22.86 -29.16 21.06
CA ALA A 577 -24.11 -29.90 20.95
C ALA A 577 -24.94 -29.39 19.75
N SER A 578 -25.47 -30.31 18.97
CA SER A 578 -26.37 -29.99 17.84
C SER A 578 -27.82 -29.73 18.29
N ASP A 579 -28.22 -30.28 19.43
CA ASP A 579 -29.56 -30.17 19.97
C ASP A 579 -29.64 -29.18 21.12
N ALA A 580 -30.72 -28.43 21.17
CA ALA A 580 -30.98 -27.47 22.26
C ALA A 580 -31.33 -28.16 23.58
N ASN A 581 -31.86 -29.41 23.54
CA ASN A 581 -32.24 -30.20 24.74
C ASN A 581 -31.10 -31.17 25.09
N LEU A 582 -30.20 -30.70 25.96
CA LEU A 582 -29.15 -31.55 26.51
C LEU A 582 -29.70 -32.49 27.61
N PRO A 583 -29.23 -33.74 27.66
CA PRO A 583 -29.55 -34.62 28.78
C PRO A 583 -28.94 -34.03 30.06
N ALA A 584 -29.61 -34.23 31.20
CA ALA A 584 -29.10 -33.82 32.50
C ALA A 584 -27.87 -34.70 32.86
N LEU A 585 -26.66 -34.13 32.59
CA LEU A 585 -25.42 -34.75 33.06
C LEU A 585 -25.16 -34.36 34.52
N GLN A 586 -24.90 -35.34 35.37
CA GLN A 586 -24.59 -35.07 36.77
C GLN A 586 -23.07 -34.93 36.95
N PRO A 587 -22.60 -34.04 37.82
CA PRO A 587 -21.19 -33.95 38.17
C PRO A 587 -20.64 -35.29 38.65
N LYS A 588 -19.43 -35.66 38.22
CA LYS A 588 -18.74 -36.91 38.53
C LYS A 588 -19.45 -38.18 38.06
N GLU A 589 -20.41 -38.04 37.17
CA GLU A 589 -21.05 -39.18 36.52
C GLU A 589 -20.09 -39.85 35.53
N HIS A 590 -19.97 -41.18 35.64
CA HIS A 590 -19.21 -42.02 34.71
C HIS A 590 -20.13 -42.53 33.61
N LEU A 591 -19.76 -42.29 32.37
CA LEU A 591 -20.54 -42.71 31.22
C LEU A 591 -19.60 -43.17 30.09
N VAL A 592 -20.16 -43.81 29.09
CA VAL A 592 -19.46 -44.18 27.87
C VAL A 592 -19.93 -43.26 26.76
N THR A 593 -18.97 -42.51 26.23
CA THR A 593 -19.16 -41.64 25.08
C THR A 593 -18.93 -42.42 23.79
N ARG A 594 -19.83 -42.30 22.83
CA ARG A 594 -19.71 -42.93 21.51
C ARG A 594 -19.24 -41.91 20.50
N VAL A 595 -18.09 -42.16 19.87
CA VAL A 595 -17.46 -41.29 18.90
C VAL A 595 -17.60 -41.91 17.51
N ALA A 596 -18.42 -41.32 16.68
CA ALA A 596 -18.60 -41.74 15.29
C ALA A 596 -17.51 -41.08 14.42
N LEU A 597 -16.86 -41.89 13.59
CA LEU A 597 -15.84 -41.48 12.66
C LEU A 597 -16.43 -41.29 11.25
N LYS A 598 -15.80 -40.45 10.45
CA LYS A 598 -16.18 -40.18 9.05
C LYS A 598 -16.20 -41.43 8.16
N ASP A 599 -15.44 -42.47 8.55
CA ASP A 599 -15.41 -43.78 7.88
C ASP A 599 -16.53 -44.74 8.34
N GLY A 600 -17.45 -44.27 9.20
CA GLY A 600 -18.58 -45.03 9.71
C GLY A 600 -18.30 -45.89 10.93
N ARG A 601 -17.05 -45.96 11.42
CA ARG A 601 -16.71 -46.65 12.66
C ARG A 601 -17.16 -45.84 13.87
N VAL A 602 -17.50 -46.56 14.95
CA VAL A 602 -17.87 -45.95 16.24
C VAL A 602 -16.90 -46.48 17.31
N LEU A 603 -16.26 -45.56 17.97
CA LEU A 603 -15.36 -45.86 19.10
C LEU A 603 -16.08 -45.53 20.40
N GLU A 604 -15.74 -46.24 21.47
CA GLU A 604 -16.27 -46.00 22.81
C GLU A 604 -15.17 -45.42 23.69
N LEU A 605 -15.46 -44.33 24.40
CA LEU A 605 -14.54 -43.63 25.28
C LEU A 605 -15.17 -43.51 26.68
N PRO A 606 -14.62 -44.11 27.75
CA PRO A 606 -15.04 -43.84 29.09
C PRO A 606 -14.85 -42.39 29.44
N THR A 607 -15.89 -41.72 29.94
CA THR A 607 -15.88 -40.27 30.18
C THR A 607 -16.42 -40.00 31.58
N THR A 608 -15.81 -39.10 32.31
CA THR A 608 -16.30 -38.58 33.58
C THR A 608 -16.75 -37.15 33.37
N VAL A 609 -17.96 -36.85 33.82
CA VAL A 609 -18.52 -35.48 33.72
C VAL A 609 -17.89 -34.61 34.80
N GLU A 610 -17.27 -33.51 34.38
CA GLU A 610 -16.68 -32.56 35.30
C GLU A 610 -17.74 -31.69 35.97
N ASP A 611 -17.35 -30.99 37.04
CA ASP A 611 -18.22 -30.03 37.73
C ASP A 611 -18.69 -28.94 36.76
N PRO A 612 -19.91 -28.37 37.00
CA PRO A 612 -20.42 -27.31 36.11
C PRO A 612 -19.47 -26.10 36.04
N ARG A 613 -19.25 -25.56 34.85
CA ARG A 613 -18.47 -24.35 34.73
C ARG A 613 -19.18 -23.15 35.39
N PRO A 614 -18.43 -22.21 35.94
CA PRO A 614 -19.04 -21.04 36.58
C PRO A 614 -19.85 -20.26 35.53
N LYS A 615 -21.06 -19.87 35.92
CA LYS A 615 -21.99 -19.15 35.06
C LYS A 615 -22.61 -18.00 35.83
N VAL A 616 -22.56 -16.85 35.20
CA VAL A 616 -23.13 -15.61 35.75
C VAL A 616 -24.02 -14.94 34.69
N THR A 617 -24.99 -14.17 35.15
CA THR A 617 -25.82 -13.33 34.29
C THR A 617 -25.55 -11.88 34.58
N LEU A 618 -25.36 -11.10 33.53
CA LEU A 618 -25.28 -9.63 33.62
C LEU A 618 -26.68 -9.05 33.88
N VAL A 619 -26.90 -8.58 35.11
CA VAL A 619 -28.19 -8.00 35.53
C VAL A 619 -28.33 -6.56 35.06
N GLY A 620 -27.23 -5.82 35.08
CA GLY A 620 -27.22 -4.44 34.66
C GLY A 620 -25.82 -3.87 34.73
N LYS A 621 -25.62 -2.78 34.01
CA LYS A 621 -24.35 -2.05 33.98
C LYS A 621 -24.60 -0.55 34.04
N ASN A 622 -23.62 0.16 34.57
CA ASN A 622 -23.60 1.61 34.61
C ASN A 622 -22.22 2.12 34.20
N ILE A 623 -22.21 2.91 33.17
CA ILE A 623 -20.98 3.55 32.66
C ILE A 623 -20.95 4.98 33.18
N ARG A 624 -19.83 5.32 33.83
CA ARG A 624 -19.54 6.69 34.25
C ARG A 624 -18.49 7.27 33.32
N PRO A 625 -18.73 8.38 32.69
CA PRO A 625 -17.72 9.06 31.89
C PRO A 625 -16.51 9.43 32.75
N GLY A 626 -15.37 9.58 32.14
CA GLY A 626 -14.16 10.03 32.81
C GLY A 626 -14.24 11.45 33.31
N SER A 627 -13.24 11.85 34.08
CA SER A 627 -13.14 13.20 34.63
C SER A 627 -12.76 14.27 33.60
N THR A 628 -12.30 13.83 32.42
CA THR A 628 -11.89 14.73 31.33
C THR A 628 -13.14 15.32 30.66
N PRO A 629 -13.34 16.65 30.69
CA PRO A 629 -14.47 17.26 30.00
C PRO A 629 -14.36 16.95 28.49
N THR A 630 -15.41 16.35 27.93
CA THR A 630 -15.49 16.07 26.49
C THR A 630 -16.66 16.82 25.88
N ALA A 631 -16.46 17.35 24.70
CA ALA A 631 -17.53 17.90 23.88
C ALA A 631 -18.38 16.83 23.18
N ILE A 632 -17.96 15.55 23.30
CA ILE A 632 -18.61 14.43 22.65
C ILE A 632 -19.60 13.79 23.61
N SER A 633 -20.83 13.67 23.16
CA SER A 633 -21.88 12.91 23.83
C SER A 633 -22.07 11.58 23.15
N LEU A 634 -21.67 10.51 23.82
CA LEU A 634 -21.89 9.14 23.36
C LEU A 634 -23.39 8.84 23.45
N ARG A 635 -23.95 8.31 22.38
CA ARG A 635 -25.38 7.98 22.32
C ARG A 635 -25.69 6.58 22.82
N SER A 636 -24.74 5.68 22.66
CA SER A 636 -24.91 4.30 23.07
C SER A 636 -24.55 4.17 24.54
N GLN A 637 -25.40 3.51 25.31
CA GLN A 637 -25.12 3.07 26.68
C GLN A 637 -24.14 1.90 26.71
N GLU A 638 -23.75 1.40 25.54
CA GLU A 638 -22.77 0.34 25.36
C GLU A 638 -21.33 0.85 25.22
N GLU A 639 -21.16 2.15 24.94
CA GLU A 639 -19.84 2.75 24.72
C GLU A 639 -19.22 3.16 26.05
N LEU A 640 -18.04 2.63 26.35
CA LEU A 640 -17.23 2.95 27.53
C LEU A 640 -16.03 3.80 27.12
N PRO A 641 -15.97 5.07 27.52
CA PRO A 641 -14.76 5.86 27.33
C PRO A 641 -13.57 5.25 28.06
N LEU A 642 -12.40 5.29 27.44
CA LEU A 642 -11.17 4.70 28.00
C LEU A 642 -10.81 5.25 29.38
N ASP A 643 -11.04 6.54 29.62
CA ASP A 643 -10.84 7.23 30.90
C ASP A 643 -12.07 7.16 31.85
N GLY A 644 -13.12 6.45 31.41
CA GLY A 644 -14.32 6.21 32.19
C GLY A 644 -14.21 5.03 33.13
N GLN A 645 -15.32 4.74 33.78
CA GLN A 645 -15.48 3.59 34.69
C GLN A 645 -16.77 2.85 34.34
N ILE A 646 -16.71 1.55 34.27
CA ILE A 646 -17.91 0.71 34.21
C ILE A 646 -18.05 -0.07 35.48
N SER A 647 -19.25 -0.01 36.05
CA SER A 647 -19.68 -0.88 37.16
C SER A 647 -20.84 -1.72 36.67
N PHE A 648 -20.76 -3.01 36.86
CA PHE A 648 -21.80 -3.92 36.42
C PHE A 648 -22.14 -4.95 37.51
N LEU A 649 -23.42 -5.29 37.57
CA LEU A 649 -23.98 -6.22 38.52
C LEU A 649 -24.10 -7.58 37.87
N LEU A 650 -23.49 -8.56 38.48
CA LEU A 650 -23.52 -9.93 38.07
C LEU A 650 -24.32 -10.75 39.10
N LYS A 651 -25.18 -11.60 38.59
CA LYS A 651 -25.85 -12.63 39.39
C LYS A 651 -25.28 -13.99 39.07
N THR A 652 -24.89 -14.77 40.10
CA THR A 652 -24.43 -16.12 39.88
C THR A 652 -25.58 -17.06 39.59
N GLU A 653 -25.35 -17.94 38.57
CA GLU A 653 -26.22 -19.06 38.26
C GLU A 653 -25.56 -20.35 38.70
N ILE A 654 -24.25 -20.46 38.51
CA ILE A 654 -23.42 -21.61 38.92
C ILE A 654 -22.07 -21.06 39.40
N PRO A 655 -21.66 -21.35 40.65
CA PRO A 655 -22.42 -21.98 41.74
C PRO A 655 -23.55 -21.08 42.27
N ASN A 656 -24.44 -21.60 43.11
CA ASN A 656 -25.57 -20.85 43.65
C ASN A 656 -25.17 -19.63 44.54
N LYS A 657 -23.91 -19.53 44.91
CA LYS A 657 -23.34 -18.44 45.71
C LYS A 657 -21.92 -18.16 45.20
N PHE A 658 -21.55 -16.89 45.15
CA PHE A 658 -20.22 -16.49 44.78
C PHE A 658 -19.18 -16.93 45.82
N PRO A 659 -18.14 -17.72 45.43
CA PRO A 659 -17.00 -17.93 46.31
C PRO A 659 -16.21 -16.62 46.52
N HIS A 660 -15.65 -16.40 47.71
CA HIS A 660 -14.85 -15.19 47.98
C HIS A 660 -13.53 -15.14 47.19
N SER A 661 -13.13 -16.20 46.54
CA SER A 661 -11.95 -16.27 45.67
C SER A 661 -12.29 -16.29 44.17
N GLU A 662 -13.57 -16.14 43.82
CA GLU A 662 -14.02 -15.92 42.42
C GLU A 662 -13.33 -14.72 41.82
N LYS A 663 -13.09 -14.80 40.54
CA LYS A 663 -12.51 -13.71 39.73
C LYS A 663 -13.39 -13.46 38.49
N ILE A 664 -13.36 -12.25 38.00
CA ILE A 664 -13.98 -11.93 36.72
C ILE A 664 -12.88 -11.53 35.77
N GLU A 665 -12.69 -12.31 34.73
CA GLU A 665 -11.77 -12.00 33.66
C GLU A 665 -12.48 -11.10 32.63
N ILE A 666 -11.86 -9.98 32.28
CA ILE A 666 -12.33 -9.07 31.22
C ILE A 666 -11.26 -9.03 30.16
N ALA A 667 -11.67 -9.12 28.90
CA ALA A 667 -10.75 -9.00 27.77
C ALA A 667 -11.43 -8.31 26.58
N THR A 668 -10.63 -7.81 25.66
CA THR A 668 -11.11 -7.50 24.31
C THR A 668 -11.47 -8.80 23.57
N VAL A 669 -12.35 -8.73 22.58
CA VAL A 669 -12.79 -9.93 21.83
C VAL A 669 -11.62 -10.62 21.13
N ASP A 670 -10.60 -9.86 20.72
CA ASP A 670 -9.35 -10.38 20.14
C ASP A 670 -8.33 -10.85 21.21
N GLU A 671 -8.68 -10.75 22.49
CA GLU A 671 -7.85 -11.10 23.66
C GLU A 671 -6.50 -10.35 23.71
N SER A 672 -6.34 -9.24 22.97
CA SER A 672 -5.11 -8.42 22.98
C SER A 672 -4.89 -7.69 24.31
N PHE A 673 -5.98 -7.41 25.01
CA PHE A 673 -5.99 -6.81 26.35
C PHE A 673 -6.84 -7.67 27.28
N SER A 674 -6.30 -7.97 28.45
CA SER A 674 -7.04 -8.73 29.48
C SER A 674 -6.70 -8.24 30.88
N ALA A 675 -7.66 -8.35 31.80
CA ALA A 675 -7.51 -8.02 33.21
C ALA A 675 -8.37 -8.96 34.06
N LEU A 676 -7.89 -9.25 35.27
CA LEU A 676 -8.62 -10.01 36.27
C LEU A 676 -9.11 -9.08 37.37
N LEU A 677 -10.42 -9.00 37.56
CA LEU A 677 -11.03 -8.31 38.68
C LEU A 677 -11.10 -9.28 39.86
N THR A 678 -10.80 -8.82 41.06
CA THR A 678 -10.68 -9.61 42.24
C THR A 678 -11.30 -8.90 43.49
N PHE A 679 -11.64 -9.71 44.53
CA PHE A 679 -12.04 -9.14 45.81
C PHE A 679 -10.88 -8.44 46.54
N VAL A 680 -9.64 -8.87 46.28
CA VAL A 680 -8.42 -8.39 46.97
C VAL A 680 -8.11 -6.95 46.61
N ASP A 681 -8.25 -6.56 45.35
CA ASP A 681 -7.98 -5.20 44.86
C ASP A 681 -9.21 -4.28 44.97
N GLY A 682 -10.36 -4.82 45.45
CA GLY A 682 -11.61 -4.09 45.59
C GLY A 682 -12.36 -3.84 44.29
N SER A 683 -11.92 -4.41 43.18
CA SER A 683 -12.64 -4.35 41.90
C SER A 683 -13.89 -5.22 41.88
N LEU A 684 -13.98 -6.20 42.79
CA LEU A 684 -15.16 -7.00 43.05
C LEU A 684 -15.69 -6.74 44.47
N VAL A 685 -17.00 -6.53 44.58
CA VAL A 685 -17.69 -6.32 45.87
C VAL A 685 -18.97 -7.15 45.89
N LEU A 686 -19.11 -8.05 46.84
CA LEU A 686 -20.35 -8.75 47.03
C LEU A 686 -21.42 -7.78 47.56
N ARG A 687 -22.55 -7.75 46.90
CA ARG A 687 -23.76 -7.10 47.37
C ARG A 687 -24.52 -8.04 48.35
N ASP A 688 -24.59 -9.29 47.99
CA ASP A 688 -25.06 -10.41 48.83
C ASP A 688 -24.40 -11.73 48.37
N SER A 689 -24.92 -12.89 48.76
CA SER A 689 -24.30 -14.16 48.37
C SER A 689 -24.47 -14.52 46.90
N GLU A 690 -25.44 -13.92 46.18
CA GLU A 690 -25.78 -14.24 44.80
C GLU A 690 -25.41 -13.13 43.84
N ASP A 691 -25.29 -11.90 44.36
CA ASP A 691 -25.07 -10.70 43.55
C ASP A 691 -23.70 -10.08 43.81
N LEU A 692 -22.99 -9.82 42.77
CA LEU A 692 -21.62 -9.26 42.75
C LEU A 692 -21.59 -7.97 41.91
N VAL A 693 -21.01 -6.94 42.45
CA VAL A 693 -20.68 -5.71 41.69
C VAL A 693 -19.22 -5.78 41.27
N ALA A 694 -18.99 -5.72 39.98
CA ALA A 694 -17.68 -5.66 39.37
C ALA A 694 -17.46 -4.23 38.87
N THR A 695 -16.26 -3.70 39.06
CA THR A 695 -15.87 -2.36 38.62
C THR A 695 -14.57 -2.43 37.84
N LEU A 696 -14.58 -1.86 36.62
CA LEU A 696 -13.42 -1.75 35.74
C LEU A 696 -13.11 -0.29 35.45
N GLU A 697 -11.85 0.09 35.62
CA GLU A 697 -11.26 1.34 35.14
C GLU A 697 -10.32 1.00 33.95
N PRO A 698 -10.75 1.13 32.70
CA PRO A 698 -10.00 0.59 31.55
C PRO A 698 -8.62 1.20 31.39
N MET A 699 -8.48 2.50 31.60
CA MET A 699 -7.19 3.19 31.53
C MET A 699 -6.16 2.60 32.48
N LYS A 700 -6.60 2.22 33.67
CA LYS A 700 -5.75 1.61 34.70
C LYS A 700 -5.45 0.14 34.42
N ALA A 701 -6.46 -0.59 33.93
CA ALA A 701 -6.37 -2.03 33.71
C ALA A 701 -5.60 -2.38 32.43
N PHE A 702 -5.81 -1.63 31.35
CA PHE A 702 -5.32 -1.96 29.99
C PHE A 702 -4.31 -0.94 29.44
N GLY A 703 -4.24 0.26 30.03
CA GLY A 703 -3.41 1.36 29.52
C GLY A 703 -4.06 2.16 28.38
N PRO A 704 -3.34 3.16 27.83
CA PRO A 704 -3.90 4.18 26.94
C PRO A 704 -4.21 3.71 25.52
N SER A 705 -3.74 2.53 25.14
CA SER A 705 -3.87 2.01 23.76
C SER A 705 -5.05 1.07 23.57
N ALA A 706 -5.74 0.68 24.65
CA ALA A 706 -6.82 -0.30 24.58
C ALA A 706 -8.10 0.28 23.93
N PHE A 707 -8.74 -0.51 23.09
CA PHE A 707 -10.00 -0.19 22.44
C PHE A 707 -10.70 -1.46 21.91
N GLY A 708 -11.94 -1.32 21.52
CA GLY A 708 -12.74 -2.35 20.89
C GLY A 708 -13.72 -3.05 21.82
N PRO A 709 -14.47 -4.05 21.33
CA PRO A 709 -15.48 -4.73 22.10
C PRO A 709 -14.87 -5.50 23.27
N LEU A 710 -15.40 -5.26 24.46
CA LEU A 710 -15.07 -5.94 25.71
C LEU A 710 -16.03 -7.10 25.98
N GLN A 711 -15.47 -8.16 26.51
CA GLN A 711 -16.17 -9.32 27.01
C GLN A 711 -15.68 -9.67 28.42
N PHE A 712 -16.52 -10.35 29.17
CA PHE A 712 -16.19 -10.82 30.51
C PHE A 712 -16.59 -12.29 30.69
N ARG A 713 -15.93 -12.97 31.62
CA ARG A 713 -16.32 -14.33 32.09
C ARG A 713 -15.95 -14.54 33.55
N PRO A 714 -16.71 -15.36 34.28
CA PRO A 714 -16.32 -15.79 35.61
C PRO A 714 -15.15 -16.78 35.53
N VAL A 715 -14.31 -16.77 36.55
CA VAL A 715 -13.21 -17.72 36.76
C VAL A 715 -13.28 -18.19 38.20
N ASP A 716 -13.58 -19.47 38.34
CA ASP A 716 -13.71 -20.07 39.65
C ASP A 716 -12.36 -20.18 40.40
N PRO A 717 -12.35 -20.51 41.70
CA PRO A 717 -11.11 -20.64 42.45
C PRO A 717 -10.17 -21.72 41.94
N ASP A 718 -10.68 -22.76 41.28
CA ASP A 718 -9.91 -23.87 40.75
C ASP A 718 -9.39 -23.61 39.32
N GLY A 719 -9.72 -22.44 38.79
CA GLY A 719 -9.30 -21.97 37.48
C GLY A 719 -10.24 -22.34 36.33
N GLY A 720 -11.38 -22.96 36.63
CA GLY A 720 -12.46 -23.19 35.65
C GLY A 720 -13.00 -21.87 35.11
N LYS A 721 -13.13 -21.75 33.81
CA LYS A 721 -13.56 -20.53 33.13
C LYS A 721 -14.96 -20.69 32.54
N GLY A 722 -15.82 -19.74 32.81
CA GLY A 722 -17.13 -19.63 32.18
C GLY A 722 -17.02 -19.15 30.72
N ASP A 723 -18.17 -19.04 30.09
CA ASP A 723 -18.25 -18.52 28.73
C ASP A 723 -18.07 -17.00 28.68
N TRP A 724 -17.46 -16.50 27.62
CA TRP A 724 -17.37 -15.08 27.34
C TRP A 724 -18.76 -14.48 27.07
N GLN A 725 -19.05 -13.36 27.72
CA GLN A 725 -20.26 -12.57 27.52
C GLN A 725 -19.87 -11.14 27.14
N PRO A 726 -20.62 -10.50 26.23
CA PRO A 726 -20.34 -9.12 25.85
C PRO A 726 -20.59 -8.18 27.05
N LEU A 727 -19.72 -7.16 27.17
CA LEU A 727 -19.81 -6.17 28.27
C LEU A 727 -20.10 -4.77 27.76
N ALA A 728 -19.22 -4.21 26.95
CA ALA A 728 -19.29 -2.84 26.45
C ALA A 728 -18.34 -2.71 25.25
N VAL A 729 -18.36 -1.57 24.57
CA VAL A 729 -17.37 -1.24 23.56
C VAL A 729 -16.44 -0.14 24.11
N LEU A 730 -15.18 -0.47 24.27
CA LEU A 730 -14.17 0.46 24.76
C LEU A 730 -13.77 1.42 23.64
N VAL A 731 -13.95 2.73 23.89
CA VAL A 731 -13.66 3.75 22.89
C VAL A 731 -12.71 4.81 23.43
N ARG A 732 -11.77 5.21 22.60
CA ARG A 732 -10.89 6.34 22.85
C ARG A 732 -11.53 7.61 22.27
N LEU A 733 -11.58 8.65 23.04
CA LEU A 733 -12.20 9.90 22.63
C LEU A 733 -11.16 10.90 22.15
N PRO A 734 -11.36 11.54 20.99
CA PRO A 734 -10.57 12.70 20.60
C PRO A 734 -10.90 13.90 21.49
N LEU A 735 -9.94 14.75 21.73
CA LEU A 735 -10.16 16.01 22.43
C LEU A 735 -10.52 17.08 21.40
N LEU A 736 -11.78 17.44 21.35
CA LEU A 736 -12.29 18.52 20.50
C LEU A 736 -12.20 19.85 21.25
N LYS A 737 -11.69 20.90 20.58
CA LYS A 737 -11.47 22.21 21.20
C LYS A 737 -12.48 23.26 20.74
N GLU A 738 -12.53 23.52 19.46
CA GLU A 738 -13.39 24.54 18.86
C GLU A 738 -13.74 24.24 17.41
N ILE A 739 -14.83 24.80 16.96
CA ILE A 739 -15.22 24.80 15.56
C ILE A 739 -15.21 26.26 15.07
N ARG A 740 -14.51 26.53 13.97
CA ARG A 740 -14.52 27.81 13.29
C ARG A 740 -15.22 27.66 11.95
N CYS A 741 -16.21 28.48 11.71
CA CYS A 741 -17.00 28.44 10.50
C CYS A 741 -17.00 29.80 9.80
N SER A 742 -16.89 29.77 8.47
CA SER A 742 -17.12 30.93 7.64
C SER A 742 -18.59 31.38 7.74
N VAL A 743 -18.85 32.68 7.57
CA VAL A 743 -20.22 33.22 7.49
C VAL A 743 -21.03 32.61 6.33
N SER A 744 -20.35 32.11 5.31
CA SER A 744 -21.01 31.47 4.17
C SER A 744 -21.28 30.00 4.48
N PRO A 745 -22.54 29.53 4.46
CA PRO A 745 -22.90 28.14 4.78
C PRO A 745 -22.34 27.09 3.80
N ASP A 746 -21.94 27.52 2.61
CA ASP A 746 -21.39 26.62 1.57
C ASP A 746 -19.89 26.26 1.77
N LYS A 747 -19.22 26.90 2.73
CA LYS A 747 -17.83 26.65 3.05
C LYS A 747 -17.70 25.70 4.24
N PRO A 748 -16.81 24.69 4.19
CA PRO A 748 -16.60 23.81 5.34
C PRO A 748 -16.04 24.58 6.54
N CYS A 749 -16.40 24.12 7.73
CA CYS A 749 -15.84 24.60 8.98
C CYS A 749 -14.51 23.91 9.30
N GLN A 750 -13.73 24.47 10.21
CA GLN A 750 -12.51 23.92 10.74
C GLN A 750 -12.73 23.45 12.18
N LEU A 751 -12.63 22.16 12.41
CA LEU A 751 -12.63 21.54 13.73
C LEU A 751 -11.20 21.40 14.23
N SER A 752 -10.86 22.01 15.34
CA SER A 752 -9.55 21.87 15.98
C SER A 752 -9.60 20.93 17.19
N GLY A 753 -8.51 20.21 17.42
CA GLY A 753 -8.47 19.26 18.53
C GLY A 753 -7.16 18.48 18.61
N ALA A 754 -7.17 17.45 19.45
CA ALA A 754 -6.09 16.47 19.56
C ALA A 754 -6.65 15.05 19.35
N ASN A 755 -5.82 14.16 18.82
CA ASN A 755 -6.17 12.77 18.52
C ASN A 755 -7.36 12.66 17.54
N LEU A 756 -7.49 13.61 16.61
CA LEU A 756 -8.59 13.62 15.64
C LEU A 756 -8.59 12.38 14.73
N TYR A 757 -7.48 11.67 14.63
CA TYR A 757 -7.37 10.38 13.96
C TYR A 757 -8.27 9.28 14.56
N LEU A 758 -8.78 9.46 15.78
CA LEU A 758 -9.75 8.54 16.39
C LEU A 758 -11.14 8.65 15.78
N ILE A 759 -11.39 9.68 15.00
CA ILE A 759 -12.64 9.84 14.27
C ILE A 759 -12.55 9.06 12.96
N ASP A 760 -13.57 8.29 12.66
CA ASP A 760 -13.73 7.61 11.38
C ASP A 760 -14.35 8.57 10.35
N SER A 761 -15.46 9.17 10.70
CA SER A 761 -16.22 10.05 9.80
C SER A 761 -17.08 11.05 10.58
N ILE A 762 -17.38 12.19 9.94
CA ILE A 762 -18.18 13.29 10.51
C ILE A 762 -19.27 13.68 9.52
N ALA A 763 -20.45 14.04 10.07
CA ALA A 763 -21.58 14.55 9.29
C ALA A 763 -22.29 15.68 10.05
N SER A 764 -23.10 16.46 9.32
CA SER A 764 -23.99 17.48 9.91
C SER A 764 -25.35 16.91 10.35
N ASP A 765 -25.65 15.67 9.96
CA ASP A 765 -26.91 15.00 10.22
C ASP A 765 -26.72 13.57 10.76
N PRO A 766 -27.66 13.05 11.57
CA PRO A 766 -27.53 11.73 12.19
C PRO A 766 -27.64 10.55 11.22
N GLN A 767 -28.12 10.78 10.00
CA GLN A 767 -28.25 9.77 8.94
C GLN A 767 -26.98 9.63 8.10
N PHE A 768 -25.98 10.51 8.30
CA PHE A 768 -24.72 10.53 7.55
C PHE A 768 -24.94 10.65 6.03
N THR A 769 -25.90 11.47 5.62
CA THR A 769 -26.21 11.68 4.19
C THR A 769 -25.06 12.37 3.45
N HIS A 770 -24.33 13.25 4.15
CA HIS A 770 -23.13 13.93 3.64
C HIS A 770 -21.97 13.68 4.59
N THR A 771 -21.27 12.59 4.38
CA THR A 771 -20.18 12.13 5.25
C THR A 771 -18.84 12.69 4.81
N VAL A 772 -18.09 13.25 5.73
CA VAL A 772 -16.67 13.59 5.56
C VAL A 772 -15.83 12.51 6.25
N PRO A 773 -15.18 11.61 5.51
CA PRO A 773 -14.31 10.60 6.10
C PRO A 773 -13.00 11.24 6.58
N VAL A 774 -12.47 10.76 7.70
CA VAL A 774 -11.14 11.14 8.18
C VAL A 774 -10.14 10.09 7.67
N PRO A 775 -9.08 10.49 6.94
CA PRO A 775 -8.08 9.56 6.46
C PRO A 775 -7.43 8.73 7.58
N THR A 776 -7.08 7.49 7.31
CA THR A 776 -6.48 6.59 8.32
C THR A 776 -5.09 7.05 8.79
N ASP A 777 -4.41 7.79 7.96
CA ASP A 777 -3.09 8.39 8.20
C ASP A 777 -3.16 9.86 8.68
N PHE A 778 -4.34 10.32 9.09
CA PHE A 778 -4.53 11.69 9.54
C PHE A 778 -3.83 11.95 10.88
N LEU A 779 -2.85 12.84 10.88
CA LEU A 779 -2.09 13.26 12.09
C LEU A 779 -2.29 14.74 12.43
N GLY A 780 -3.20 15.41 11.72
CA GLY A 780 -3.44 16.86 11.89
C GLY A 780 -4.16 17.20 13.19
N ALA A 781 -3.99 18.45 13.62
CA ALA A 781 -4.72 19.03 14.74
C ALA A 781 -5.98 19.80 14.30
N THR A 782 -6.22 19.92 13.01
CA THR A 782 -7.37 20.61 12.40
C THR A 782 -7.96 19.76 11.30
N LEU A 783 -9.28 19.63 11.28
CA LEU A 783 -10.04 18.83 10.32
C LEU A 783 -11.12 19.68 9.67
N SER A 784 -11.26 19.60 8.37
CA SER A 784 -12.37 20.22 7.63
C SER A 784 -13.65 19.43 7.86
N VAL A 785 -14.71 20.09 8.34
CA VAL A 785 -15.97 19.47 8.72
C VAL A 785 -17.15 20.22 8.11
N PRO A 786 -18.30 19.57 7.92
CA PRO A 786 -19.51 20.29 7.48
C PRO A 786 -19.97 21.30 8.54
N HIS A 787 -20.82 22.26 8.16
CA HIS A 787 -21.45 23.13 9.12
C HIS A 787 -22.23 22.30 10.15
N PRO A 788 -22.08 22.59 11.46
CA PRO A 788 -22.87 21.93 12.50
C PRO A 788 -24.38 22.15 12.30
N GLY A 789 -25.15 21.08 12.49
CA GLY A 789 -26.61 21.18 12.57
C GLY A 789 -27.08 21.78 13.89
N GLU A 790 -28.41 21.85 14.13
CA GLU A 790 -28.99 22.37 15.36
C GLU A 790 -28.48 21.67 16.63
N SER A 791 -28.13 20.40 16.54
CA SER A 791 -27.62 19.58 17.64
C SER A 791 -26.09 19.46 17.66
N GLY A 792 -25.36 20.17 16.82
CA GLY A 792 -23.90 20.07 16.66
C GLY A 792 -23.48 19.20 15.48
N LEU A 793 -22.31 18.56 15.58
CA LEU A 793 -21.80 17.60 14.59
C LEU A 793 -22.08 16.16 15.04
N TYR A 794 -22.29 15.30 14.08
CA TYR A 794 -22.38 13.86 14.28
C TYR A 794 -21.09 13.21 13.84
N LEU A 795 -20.57 12.30 14.65
CA LEU A 795 -19.30 11.62 14.35
C LEU A 795 -19.40 10.12 14.66
N LYS A 796 -18.63 9.37 13.94
CA LYS A 796 -18.34 7.97 14.22
C LYS A 796 -16.90 7.84 14.67
N LEU A 797 -16.70 7.07 15.73
CA LEU A 797 -15.36 6.77 16.23
C LEU A 797 -14.77 5.55 15.47
N ARG A 798 -13.47 5.53 15.22
CA ARG A 798 -12.82 4.37 14.62
C ARG A 798 -12.90 3.13 15.51
N ASP A 799 -12.93 3.34 16.81
CA ASP A 799 -13.03 2.26 17.77
C ASP A 799 -14.44 1.63 17.81
N ASP A 800 -15.47 2.37 17.36
CA ASP A 800 -16.85 1.88 17.10
C ASP A 800 -17.49 2.65 15.94
N PRO A 801 -17.23 2.28 14.68
CA PRO A 801 -17.80 2.97 13.52
C PRO A 801 -19.29 2.69 13.30
N SER A 802 -19.87 1.76 14.05
CA SER A 802 -21.30 1.43 13.96
C SER A 802 -22.20 2.44 14.70
N THR A 803 -21.65 3.12 15.68
CA THR A 803 -22.39 4.05 16.57
C THR A 803 -22.15 5.49 16.15
N VAL A 804 -23.23 6.28 16.22
CA VAL A 804 -23.20 7.71 15.93
C VAL A 804 -23.22 8.48 17.24
N SER A 805 -22.16 9.24 17.51
CA SER A 805 -22.05 10.15 18.65
C SER A 805 -22.26 11.60 18.21
N THR A 806 -22.58 12.48 19.14
CA THR A 806 -22.77 13.91 18.89
C THR A 806 -21.65 14.72 19.52
N ALA A 807 -21.16 15.72 18.79
CA ALA A 807 -20.20 16.68 19.30
C ALA A 807 -20.81 18.06 19.32
N THR A 808 -20.88 18.63 20.53
CA THR A 808 -21.43 19.99 20.75
C THR A 808 -20.31 20.91 21.19
N LEU A 809 -19.94 21.81 20.31
CA LEU A 809 -18.91 22.81 20.53
C LEU A 809 -19.42 24.20 20.17
N PRO A 810 -18.93 25.25 20.84
CA PRO A 810 -19.22 26.60 20.41
C PRO A 810 -18.65 26.84 19.01
N VAL A 811 -19.47 27.44 18.16
CA VAL A 811 -19.05 27.80 16.79
C VAL A 811 -18.53 29.23 16.84
N SER A 812 -17.30 29.44 16.48
CA SER A 812 -16.67 30.76 16.36
C SER A 812 -16.61 31.16 14.88
N PRO A 813 -16.78 32.44 14.55
CA PRO A 813 -16.58 32.91 13.19
C PRO A 813 -15.10 32.74 12.80
N GLU A 814 -14.88 32.36 11.55
CA GLU A 814 -13.56 32.36 10.93
C GLU A 814 -13.26 33.83 10.51
N ASP A 815 -12.16 34.41 11.03
CA ASP A 815 -11.72 35.79 10.74
C ASP A 815 -11.37 36.01 9.27
#